data_2c38f7b73937caa9a3a9972a724a3490
#
_entry.id   2c38f7b73937caa9a3a9972a724a3490
#
_cell.length_a   1.000
_cell.length_b   1.000
_cell.length_c   1.000
_cell.angle_alpha   90.00
_cell.angle_beta   90.00
_cell.angle_gamma   90.00
#
_symmetry.space_group_name_H-M   'P 1'
#
loop_
_entity.id
_entity.type
_entity.pdbx_description
1 polymer ?
#
loop_
_entity_poly.entity_id
_entity_poly.type
_entity_poly.pdbx_seq_one_letter_code
_entity_poly.pdbx_strand_id
1 'polypeptide(L)'
;MKHVLLLITTVIAMAISAVAPAHAQQSRTLKSEMEVIHESLGVNFVYDSAIEINVPYSDKPMKDIIKGNRKDQSVLLDECLKTLFAGTNIEYEVMKKYIVLTQADKRKKPKDYTIFIEEQNDSIPEAIITALVKTPVNSTQTGLERIDGSKLNRGFAFLSSPDVIKTIQTLPGVSSGTELLSGLYVHGGTGSDNLYLMDGVPLYSVGHLAGVFSSFNSDVIDNVDFYKSGFPARYGGRMSSVVDVTTRDGDFNDYSGTFSVGLIEGRFQMEGPIVKGKTSFNFGLRRSWLDVLTVPGFALYNKLRDPESSSHTIMRYAMTDLNGKITHKFSDDNTLALSVFAGQDVLKTISKDDTIDWQKYGNESNMELGLRWGNVLASLRWKYNISDNLRSDFNLYHVQSRARVGLTNYWRRTDESEVNEKTDNDINNARVFDTGLKADFLWHPTPNQHVRFGAEAIWHFFAPERISERIYSYTGTLPISQKNFEGSTYHGVEPSLYIEDEISLTDWMTANLGLRYVMFLTDGKAYNRLEPRAALRFRIGEIASIKMSYSDMNQFSHRVNAFSPLEVPTGFWMPSTSTVAPMHSRQYSLGSYFNLPHNIKLDIEGYYKSMENIREYMGISSLYPPLDKWEEDYTSGLGRSYGVETHLEWSSEKTWVSLGYTLSWSERYFPELHDEWYYDMFDNRHKINLSATQKLGKKTEMYAGWTFHSGNRMTLPDQIIAQPDGYGGYDYSAIYSSPNNAILPAYHRLDVGFNFHKTTRRGNEAIWNLSVYNAYCHMNAINAYVMFKYDQEHHGSDPLSSYSEMQGWIPIIPTFSYTLKF
;
A
#
# COMPACT_ATOMS: atom_id res chain seq x y z
N MET A 1 -9.64 -29.30 15.11
CA MET A 1 -10.72 -29.21 14.09
C MET A 1 -12.14 -29.38 14.67
N LYS A 2 -12.48 -30.46 15.38
CA LYS A 2 -13.86 -30.64 15.92
C LYS A 2 -14.32 -29.52 16.87
N HIS A 3 -13.47 -28.99 17.73
CA HIS A 3 -13.83 -27.90 18.66
C HIS A 3 -13.95 -26.53 18.01
N VAL A 4 -13.22 -26.27 16.94
CA VAL A 4 -13.31 -25.00 16.16
C VAL A 4 -14.57 -25.00 15.32
N LEU A 5 -14.94 -26.15 14.73
CA LEU A 5 -16.20 -26.29 13.98
C LEU A 5 -17.42 -26.14 14.90
N LEU A 6 -17.32 -26.64 16.15
CA LEU A 6 -18.38 -26.51 17.14
C LEU A 6 -18.53 -25.05 17.61
N LEU A 7 -17.46 -24.30 17.73
CA LEU A 7 -17.50 -22.88 18.09
C LEU A 7 -18.14 -22.04 16.96
N ILE A 8 -17.76 -22.31 15.72
CA ILE A 8 -18.32 -21.63 14.54
C ILE A 8 -19.81 -21.95 14.40
N THR A 9 -20.20 -23.21 14.57
CA THR A 9 -21.64 -23.60 14.52
C THR A 9 -22.43 -23.03 15.68
N THR A 10 -21.84 -22.85 16.87
CA THR A 10 -22.51 -22.24 18.02
C THR A 10 -22.70 -20.73 17.83
N VAL A 11 -21.72 -20.04 17.24
CA VAL A 11 -21.82 -18.60 16.92
C VAL A 11 -22.86 -18.37 15.80
N ILE A 12 -22.90 -19.24 14.79
CA ILE A 12 -23.90 -19.19 13.73
C ILE A 12 -25.30 -19.51 14.27
N ALA A 13 -25.44 -20.48 15.17
CA ALA A 13 -26.69 -20.81 15.81
C ALA A 13 -27.19 -19.68 16.74
N MET A 14 -26.31 -19.00 17.45
CA MET A 14 -26.67 -17.81 18.25
C MET A 14 -27.06 -16.61 17.37
N ALA A 15 -26.46 -16.44 16.21
CA ALA A 15 -26.87 -15.40 15.25
C ALA A 15 -28.24 -15.68 14.60
N ILE A 16 -28.58 -16.95 14.37
CA ILE A 16 -29.86 -17.37 13.77
C ILE A 16 -31.00 -17.35 14.81
N SER A 17 -30.73 -17.61 16.08
CA SER A 17 -31.77 -17.60 17.13
C SER A 17 -32.16 -16.18 17.60
N ALA A 18 -31.43 -15.13 17.20
CA ALA A 18 -31.77 -13.73 17.48
C ALA A 18 -32.78 -13.13 16.46
N VAL A 19 -33.18 -13.87 15.43
CA VAL A 19 -34.14 -13.43 14.42
C VAL A 19 -35.44 -14.25 14.54
N ALA A 20 -36.17 -14.06 15.64
CA ALA A 20 -37.60 -14.41 15.68
C ALA A 20 -38.41 -13.15 15.34
N PRO A 21 -39.34 -13.16 14.36
CA PRO A 21 -40.13 -11.98 14.03
C PRO A 21 -41.14 -11.74 15.16
N ALA A 22 -40.85 -10.74 15.97
CA ALA A 22 -41.88 -10.13 16.80
C ALA A 22 -42.81 -9.35 15.86
N HIS A 23 -44.03 -9.82 15.64
CA HIS A 23 -45.11 -9.00 15.11
C HIS A 23 -45.46 -7.92 16.13
N ALA A 24 -44.66 -6.83 16.12
CA ALA A 24 -45.05 -5.59 16.78
C ALA A 24 -45.77 -4.74 15.73
N GLN A 25 -46.94 -4.20 16.07
CA GLN A 25 -47.61 -3.14 15.34
C GLN A 25 -46.57 -2.06 15.01
N GLN A 26 -46.32 -1.83 13.71
CA GLN A 26 -45.37 -0.81 13.24
C GLN A 26 -45.85 0.55 13.73
N SER A 27 -45.21 1.08 14.77
CA SER A 27 -45.32 2.48 15.15
C SER A 27 -44.75 3.32 14.01
N ARG A 28 -45.52 4.26 13.46
CA ARG A 28 -45.09 5.19 12.43
C ARG A 28 -43.86 5.95 12.95
N THR A 29 -42.81 5.97 12.17
CA THR A 29 -41.57 6.70 12.46
C THR A 29 -41.35 7.78 11.40
N LEU A 30 -40.53 8.77 11.71
CA LEU A 30 -40.10 9.81 10.75
C LEU A 30 -39.53 9.15 9.47
N LYS A 31 -38.74 8.10 9.61
CA LYS A 31 -38.20 7.31 8.51
C LYS A 31 -39.30 6.69 7.62
N SER A 32 -40.31 6.09 8.23
CA SER A 32 -41.39 5.47 7.44
C SER A 32 -42.21 6.50 6.66
N GLU A 33 -42.35 7.71 7.16
CA GLU A 33 -43.03 8.80 6.44
C GLU A 33 -42.17 9.43 5.36
N MET A 34 -40.85 9.46 5.54
CA MET A 34 -39.88 9.83 4.47
C MET A 34 -39.91 8.83 3.32
N GLU A 35 -40.04 7.53 3.61
CA GLU A 35 -40.18 6.49 2.59
C GLU A 35 -41.48 6.67 1.77
N VAL A 36 -42.58 7.05 2.41
CA VAL A 36 -43.84 7.40 1.69
C VAL A 36 -43.67 8.58 0.74
N ILE A 37 -42.93 9.60 1.12
CA ILE A 37 -42.62 10.77 0.27
C ILE A 37 -41.70 10.34 -0.89
N HIS A 38 -40.68 9.53 -0.59
CA HIS A 38 -39.80 8.97 -1.61
C HIS A 38 -40.58 8.21 -2.69
N GLU A 39 -41.38 7.23 -2.29
CA GLU A 39 -42.15 6.39 -3.21
C GLU A 39 -43.23 7.16 -4.02
N SER A 40 -43.81 8.21 -3.40
CA SER A 40 -44.92 8.93 -4.01
C SER A 40 -44.53 10.12 -4.87
N LEU A 41 -43.42 10.80 -4.54
CA LEU A 41 -42.96 12.02 -5.21
C LEU A 41 -41.62 11.85 -5.93
N GLY A 42 -40.96 10.69 -5.83
CA GLY A 42 -39.71 10.38 -6.52
C GLY A 42 -38.53 11.23 -6.04
N VAL A 43 -38.50 11.61 -4.76
CA VAL A 43 -37.43 12.40 -4.14
C VAL A 43 -36.62 11.53 -3.18
N ASN A 44 -35.33 11.79 -3.03
CA ASN A 44 -34.42 11.02 -2.18
C ASN A 44 -34.01 11.87 -0.98
N PHE A 45 -33.97 11.27 0.20
CA PHE A 45 -33.48 11.91 1.41
C PHE A 45 -32.02 11.55 1.66
N VAL A 46 -31.19 12.56 1.92
CA VAL A 46 -29.76 12.43 2.23
C VAL A 46 -29.52 13.00 3.62
N TYR A 47 -28.96 12.22 4.53
CA TYR A 47 -28.73 12.62 5.91
C TYR A 47 -27.54 11.91 6.52
N ASP A 48 -26.88 12.56 7.49
CA ASP A 48 -25.83 11.97 8.30
C ASP A 48 -26.41 10.94 9.28
N SER A 49 -25.67 9.89 9.58
CA SER A 49 -26.03 8.87 10.57
C SER A 49 -26.23 9.43 11.99
N ALA A 50 -25.79 10.65 12.25
CA ALA A 50 -26.04 11.36 13.49
C ALA A 50 -27.48 11.91 13.60
N ILE A 51 -28.25 11.96 12.50
CA ILE A 51 -29.63 12.43 12.49
C ILE A 51 -30.56 11.27 12.85
N GLU A 52 -31.20 11.37 13.96
CA GLU A 52 -32.14 10.35 14.49
C GLU A 52 -33.48 10.42 13.74
N ILE A 53 -33.67 9.54 12.75
CA ILE A 53 -34.89 9.46 11.92
C ILE A 53 -35.84 8.33 12.34
N ASN A 54 -35.42 7.41 13.22
CA ASN A 54 -36.24 6.34 13.75
C ASN A 54 -37.12 6.77 14.94
N VAL A 55 -37.34 8.07 15.09
CA VAL A 55 -38.22 8.63 16.14
C VAL A 55 -39.69 8.44 15.78
N PRO A 56 -40.58 8.21 16.77
CA PRO A 56 -42.02 8.09 16.53
C PRO A 56 -42.58 9.36 15.88
N TYR A 57 -43.42 9.17 14.86
CA TYR A 57 -44.10 10.27 14.16
C TYR A 57 -45.60 10.23 14.49
N SER A 58 -46.11 11.30 15.08
CA SER A 58 -47.49 11.38 15.60
C SER A 58 -48.42 12.28 14.78
N ASP A 59 -47.87 13.08 13.85
CA ASP A 59 -48.69 14.01 13.07
C ASP A 59 -49.40 13.33 11.89
N LYS A 60 -50.00 14.13 11.02
CA LYS A 60 -50.81 13.66 9.90
C LYS A 60 -49.98 12.79 8.93
N PRO A 61 -50.45 11.57 8.55
CA PRO A 61 -49.69 10.71 7.62
C PRO A 61 -49.41 11.40 6.30
N MET A 62 -48.14 11.30 5.78
CA MET A 62 -47.76 11.89 4.50
C MET A 62 -48.60 11.36 3.36
N LYS A 63 -49.00 10.09 3.40
CA LYS A 63 -49.92 9.46 2.41
C LYS A 63 -51.27 10.18 2.28
N ASP A 64 -51.80 10.76 3.37
CA ASP A 64 -53.07 11.48 3.37
C ASP A 64 -52.93 12.90 2.82
N ILE A 65 -51.76 13.52 3.02
CA ILE A 65 -51.41 14.82 2.43
C ILE A 65 -51.28 14.70 0.93
N ILE A 66 -50.56 13.65 0.48
CA ILE A 66 -50.28 13.42 -0.94
C ILE A 66 -51.57 13.05 -1.71
N LYS A 67 -52.43 12.19 -1.16
CA LYS A 67 -53.71 11.80 -1.80
C LYS A 67 -54.75 12.92 -1.85
N GLY A 68 -54.73 13.85 -0.91
CA GLY A 68 -55.74 14.91 -0.81
C GLY A 68 -55.47 16.15 -1.69
N ASN A 69 -54.37 16.21 -2.38
CA ASN A 69 -53.88 17.48 -2.96
C ASN A 69 -53.60 17.35 -4.47
N ARG A 70 -54.22 18.23 -5.30
CA ARG A 70 -54.02 18.31 -6.77
C ARG A 70 -53.10 19.48 -7.17
N LYS A 71 -52.20 19.93 -6.27
CA LYS A 71 -51.26 20.99 -6.53
C LYS A 71 -50.04 20.49 -7.35
N ASP A 72 -49.28 21.48 -7.88
CA ASP A 72 -47.99 21.22 -8.50
C ASP A 72 -47.10 20.38 -7.57
N GLN A 73 -46.33 19.46 -8.15
CA GLN A 73 -45.49 18.50 -7.40
C GLN A 73 -44.49 19.19 -6.47
N SER A 74 -43.98 20.36 -6.89
CA SER A 74 -43.04 21.15 -6.08
C SER A 74 -43.69 21.77 -4.85
N VAL A 75 -44.93 22.25 -4.96
CA VAL A 75 -45.70 22.84 -3.86
C VAL A 75 -46.15 21.77 -2.88
N LEU A 76 -46.50 20.59 -3.39
CA LEU A 76 -46.87 19.44 -2.58
C LEU A 76 -45.68 18.88 -1.79
N LEU A 77 -44.52 18.83 -2.40
CA LEU A 77 -43.27 18.39 -1.73
C LEU A 77 -42.93 19.39 -0.58
N ASP A 78 -42.98 20.68 -0.80
CA ASP A 78 -42.70 21.68 0.23
C ASP A 78 -43.70 21.59 1.42
N GLU A 79 -44.98 21.33 1.15
CA GLU A 79 -46.00 21.10 2.20
C GLU A 79 -45.71 19.79 3.00
N CYS A 80 -45.32 18.73 2.33
CA CYS A 80 -44.92 17.48 2.98
C CYS A 80 -43.70 17.65 3.88
N LEU A 81 -42.65 18.31 3.39
CA LEU A 81 -41.42 18.52 4.14
C LEU A 81 -41.61 19.43 5.34
N LYS A 82 -42.36 20.54 5.18
CA LYS A 82 -42.70 21.42 6.29
C LYS A 82 -43.49 20.71 7.38
N THR A 83 -44.40 19.83 7.01
CA THR A 83 -45.20 19.08 7.97
C THR A 83 -44.36 17.95 8.61
N LEU A 84 -43.52 17.25 7.84
CA LEU A 84 -42.72 16.14 8.32
C LEU A 84 -41.71 16.56 9.37
N PHE A 85 -41.03 17.68 9.13
CA PHE A 85 -39.95 18.16 10.01
C PHE A 85 -40.40 19.23 11.00
N ALA A 86 -41.72 19.58 11.05
CA ALA A 86 -42.24 20.52 12.02
C ALA A 86 -41.97 20.04 13.46
N GLY A 87 -41.37 20.89 14.29
CA GLY A 87 -41.08 20.58 15.67
C GLY A 87 -39.88 19.65 15.89
N THR A 88 -39.21 19.21 14.84
CA THR A 88 -37.96 18.45 14.92
C THR A 88 -36.75 19.37 14.95
N ASN A 89 -35.57 18.89 15.34
CA ASN A 89 -34.29 19.58 15.26
C ASN A 89 -33.60 19.35 13.91
N ILE A 90 -34.38 19.06 12.87
CA ILE A 90 -33.88 18.75 11.53
C ILE A 90 -34.23 19.92 10.61
N GLU A 91 -33.22 20.48 9.98
CA GLU A 91 -33.35 21.42 8.86
C GLU A 91 -33.21 20.65 7.55
N TYR A 92 -33.84 21.12 6.49
CA TYR A 92 -33.76 20.50 5.18
C TYR A 92 -33.52 21.51 4.06
N GLU A 93 -32.79 21.07 3.06
CA GLU A 93 -32.56 21.78 1.81
C GLU A 93 -32.99 20.92 0.62
N VAL A 94 -33.76 21.49 -0.31
CA VAL A 94 -34.29 20.78 -1.48
C VAL A 94 -33.40 21.08 -2.67
N MET A 95 -32.70 20.06 -3.16
CA MET A 95 -31.83 20.11 -4.33
C MET A 95 -32.34 19.18 -5.44
N LYS A 96 -33.12 19.74 -6.37
CA LYS A 96 -33.78 18.97 -7.46
C LYS A 96 -34.61 17.78 -6.92
N LYS A 97 -34.12 16.56 -7.05
CA LYS A 97 -34.75 15.32 -6.54
C LYS A 97 -34.23 14.86 -5.18
N TYR A 98 -33.34 15.63 -4.56
CA TYR A 98 -32.72 15.29 -3.28
C TYR A 98 -33.12 16.26 -2.19
N ILE A 99 -33.32 15.75 -1.00
CA ILE A 99 -33.63 16.49 0.22
C ILE A 99 -32.52 16.21 1.22
N VAL A 100 -31.67 17.20 1.44
CA VAL A 100 -30.55 17.08 2.38
C VAL A 100 -31.05 17.49 3.76
N LEU A 101 -30.86 16.61 4.75
CA LEU A 101 -31.25 16.86 6.13
C LEU A 101 -30.02 17.22 6.96
N THR A 102 -30.11 18.26 7.77
CA THR A 102 -29.08 18.71 8.70
C THR A 102 -29.67 18.91 10.10
N GLN A 103 -28.84 18.77 11.14
CA GLN A 103 -29.29 18.98 12.52
C GLN A 103 -29.17 20.47 12.89
N ALA A 104 -30.25 21.10 13.34
CA ALA A 104 -30.26 22.49 13.79
C ALA A 104 -29.51 22.65 15.12
N ASP A 105 -28.39 23.35 15.13
CA ASP A 105 -27.64 23.66 16.36
C ASP A 105 -28.15 24.98 16.98
N LYS A 106 -28.78 24.91 18.13
CA LYS A 106 -29.37 26.07 18.83
C LYS A 106 -28.38 27.12 19.36
N ARG A 107 -27.07 27.01 19.11
CA ARG A 107 -26.02 27.86 19.73
C ARG A 107 -25.09 28.59 18.77
N LYS A 108 -25.27 28.54 17.47
CA LYS A 108 -24.46 29.33 16.51
C LYS A 108 -25.35 29.95 15.45
N LYS A 109 -25.22 31.27 15.24
CA LYS A 109 -25.57 31.89 13.97
C LYS A 109 -24.81 31.12 12.89
N PRO A 110 -25.39 30.89 11.71
CA PRO A 110 -24.72 30.11 10.66
C PRO A 110 -23.44 30.85 10.25
N LYS A 111 -22.33 30.44 10.78
CA LYS A 111 -21.05 30.50 10.08
C LYS A 111 -21.04 29.23 9.26
N ASP A 112 -20.97 29.42 7.98
CA ASP A 112 -20.81 28.42 6.96
C ASP A 112 -20.21 27.12 7.50
N TYR A 113 -21.06 26.17 7.91
CA TYR A 113 -20.75 24.79 7.76
C TYR A 113 -20.96 24.53 6.29
N THR A 114 -19.97 24.83 5.51
CA THR A 114 -19.68 24.01 4.34
C THR A 114 -19.50 22.63 4.92
N ILE A 115 -20.58 21.83 4.96
CA ILE A 115 -20.43 20.38 4.83
C ILE A 115 -19.58 20.32 3.58
N PHE A 116 -18.32 19.89 3.70
CA PHE A 116 -17.56 19.46 2.56
C PHE A 116 -18.24 18.19 2.03
N ILE A 117 -19.39 18.34 1.42
CA ILE A 117 -19.62 17.69 0.16
C ILE A 117 -18.61 18.42 -0.71
N GLU A 118 -17.40 17.87 -0.85
CA GLU A 118 -16.62 18.19 -2.02
C GLU A 118 -17.61 18.11 -3.17
N GLU A 119 -17.89 19.24 -3.78
CA GLU A 119 -18.43 19.29 -5.12
C GLU A 119 -17.36 18.71 -6.04
N GLN A 120 -17.08 17.41 -5.88
CA GLN A 120 -16.77 16.63 -7.05
C GLN A 120 -18.07 16.68 -7.85
N ASN A 121 -18.01 17.33 -8.98
CA ASN A 121 -19.05 17.32 -10.01
C ASN A 121 -19.22 15.93 -10.60
N ASP A 122 -19.46 14.97 -9.77
CA ASP A 122 -20.02 13.69 -10.12
C ASP A 122 -21.51 13.84 -9.88
N SER A 123 -22.31 13.60 -10.89
CA SER A 123 -23.76 13.66 -10.79
C SER A 123 -24.20 12.98 -9.49
N ILE A 124 -25.03 13.67 -8.72
CA ILE A 124 -25.55 13.25 -7.40
C ILE A 124 -25.90 11.74 -7.26
N PRO A 125 -26.44 11.04 -8.30
CA PRO A 125 -26.63 9.59 -8.29
C PRO A 125 -25.38 8.78 -7.96
N GLU A 126 -24.20 9.16 -8.45
CA GLU A 126 -22.97 8.38 -8.19
C GLU A 126 -22.38 8.65 -6.81
N ALA A 127 -22.50 9.87 -6.32
CA ALA A 127 -22.09 10.19 -4.94
C ALA A 127 -22.95 9.42 -3.92
N ILE A 128 -24.25 9.25 -4.17
CA ILE A 128 -25.14 8.44 -3.31
C ILE A 128 -24.84 6.95 -3.48
N ILE A 129 -24.71 6.46 -4.71
CA ILE A 129 -24.35 5.06 -4.99
C ILE A 129 -22.96 4.77 -4.40
N THR A 130 -22.01 5.64 -4.59
CA THR A 130 -20.66 5.50 -4.03
C THR A 130 -20.68 5.57 -2.50
N ALA A 131 -21.52 6.42 -1.89
CA ALA A 131 -21.66 6.48 -0.42
C ALA A 131 -22.36 5.25 0.16
N LEU A 132 -23.37 4.69 -0.51
CA LEU A 132 -24.04 3.46 -0.11
C LEU A 132 -23.19 2.20 -0.34
N VAL A 133 -22.36 2.20 -1.37
CA VAL A 133 -21.44 1.09 -1.70
C VAL A 133 -20.18 1.10 -0.80
N LYS A 134 -19.91 2.17 -0.07
CA LYS A 134 -18.66 2.36 0.70
C LYS A 134 -18.55 1.51 1.97
N THR A 135 -19.61 0.90 2.46
CA THR A 135 -19.48 0.02 3.63
C THR A 135 -19.13 -1.42 3.22
N PRO A 136 -18.31 -2.14 4.00
CA PRO A 136 -18.01 -3.55 3.70
C PRO A 136 -19.27 -4.41 3.49
N VAL A 137 -20.38 -4.14 4.16
CA VAL A 137 -21.64 -4.86 3.98
C VAL A 137 -22.28 -4.58 2.60
N ASN A 138 -22.12 -3.39 2.04
CA ASN A 138 -22.81 -2.94 0.84
C ASN A 138 -22.00 -3.09 -0.46
N SER A 139 -20.67 -3.24 -0.40
CA SER A 139 -19.86 -3.52 -1.59
C SER A 139 -20.04 -4.97 -2.04
N THR A 140 -19.95 -5.26 -3.34
CA THR A 140 -20.06 -6.62 -3.86
C THR A 140 -18.73 -7.36 -3.79
N GLN A 141 -17.61 -6.67 -3.91
CA GLN A 141 -16.27 -7.24 -3.82
C GLN A 141 -15.96 -7.72 -2.40
N THR A 142 -15.27 -8.87 -2.29
CA THR A 142 -14.60 -9.31 -1.05
C THR A 142 -13.28 -8.56 -0.91
N GLY A 143 -12.80 -8.40 0.31
CA GLY A 143 -11.46 -7.87 0.60
C GLY A 143 -11.18 -6.45 0.12
N LEU A 144 -12.22 -5.63 -0.13
CA LEU A 144 -12.07 -4.21 -0.43
C LEU A 144 -12.02 -3.41 0.86
N GLU A 145 -10.90 -2.71 1.06
CA GLU A 145 -10.73 -1.71 2.12
C GLU A 145 -10.56 -0.32 1.51
N ARG A 146 -11.41 0.62 1.92
CA ARG A 146 -11.28 2.02 1.54
C ARG A 146 -10.71 2.82 2.69
N ILE A 147 -9.60 3.51 2.41
CA ILE A 147 -8.87 4.35 3.37
C ILE A 147 -8.95 5.78 2.86
N ASP A 148 -9.78 6.59 3.48
CA ASP A 148 -9.86 8.03 3.21
C ASP A 148 -8.75 8.81 3.95
N GLY A 149 -8.50 10.05 3.56
CA GLY A 149 -7.48 10.90 4.17
C GLY A 149 -7.69 11.09 5.69
N SER A 150 -8.94 10.98 6.20
CA SER A 150 -9.22 11.05 7.63
C SER A 150 -8.78 9.80 8.38
N LYS A 151 -8.93 8.61 7.78
CA LYS A 151 -8.43 7.35 8.33
C LYS A 151 -6.91 7.29 8.32
N LEU A 152 -6.25 7.77 7.26
CA LEU A 152 -4.79 7.86 7.21
C LEU A 152 -4.21 8.66 8.37
N ASN A 153 -4.89 9.72 8.79
CA ASN A 153 -4.44 10.62 9.85
C ASN A 153 -4.90 10.22 11.27
N ARG A 154 -5.78 9.21 11.43
CA ARG A 154 -6.28 8.73 12.74
C ARG A 154 -5.39 7.69 13.39
N GLY A 155 -4.65 6.93 12.59
CA GLY A 155 -3.82 5.83 13.08
C GLY A 155 -2.47 6.26 13.63
N PHE A 156 -1.66 5.27 13.96
CA PHE A 156 -0.26 5.48 14.31
C PHE A 156 0.49 6.08 13.11
N ALA A 157 1.05 7.26 13.31
CA ALA A 157 1.95 7.87 12.36
C ALA A 157 3.36 7.27 12.54
N PHE A 158 3.82 6.48 11.59
CA PHE A 158 5.15 5.89 11.62
C PHE A 158 6.21 7.00 11.65
N LEU A 159 7.03 7.02 12.72
CA LEU A 159 8.00 8.08 12.98
C LEU A 159 7.40 9.50 12.85
N SER A 160 6.17 9.66 13.34
CA SER A 160 5.38 10.91 13.29
C SER A 160 4.94 11.35 11.89
N SER A 161 4.94 10.44 10.90
CA SER A 161 4.43 10.66 9.55
C SER A 161 3.36 9.63 9.18
N PRO A 162 2.13 10.04 8.78
CA PRO A 162 1.14 9.14 8.23
C PRO A 162 1.63 8.50 6.92
N ASP A 163 1.48 7.19 6.79
CA ASP A 163 1.96 6.43 5.63
C ASP A 163 0.92 5.42 5.15
N VAL A 164 0.63 5.44 3.82
CA VAL A 164 -0.38 4.58 3.19
C VAL A 164 -0.05 3.10 3.34
N ILE A 165 1.18 2.72 2.99
CA ILE A 165 1.59 1.30 3.03
C ILE A 165 1.64 0.79 4.46
N LYS A 166 2.13 1.61 5.41
CA LYS A 166 2.11 1.25 6.84
C LYS A 166 0.68 1.08 7.36
N THR A 167 -0.26 1.91 6.93
CA THR A 167 -1.67 1.75 7.27
C THR A 167 -2.22 0.45 6.69
N ILE A 168 -1.95 0.13 5.42
CA ILE A 168 -2.37 -1.14 4.81
C ILE A 168 -1.74 -2.34 5.52
N GLN A 169 -0.51 -2.25 5.96
CA GLN A 169 0.18 -3.32 6.70
C GLN A 169 -0.48 -3.65 8.06
N THR A 170 -1.31 -2.77 8.61
CA THR A 170 -2.08 -3.09 9.84
C THR A 170 -3.34 -3.90 9.56
N LEU A 171 -3.78 -4.01 8.31
CA LEU A 171 -4.98 -4.76 7.93
C LEU A 171 -4.74 -6.28 8.01
N PRO A 172 -5.79 -7.08 8.25
CA PRO A 172 -5.69 -8.53 8.16
C PRO A 172 -5.42 -8.99 6.72
N GLY A 173 -4.73 -10.13 6.57
CA GLY A 173 -4.34 -10.70 5.27
C GLY A 173 -3.10 -10.08 4.64
N VAL A 174 -2.53 -9.10 5.29
CA VAL A 174 -1.33 -8.40 4.83
C VAL A 174 -0.18 -8.74 5.76
N SER A 175 0.86 -9.39 5.27
CA SER A 175 2.12 -9.57 5.99
C SER A 175 3.04 -8.39 5.72
N SER A 176 3.68 -7.90 6.75
CA SER A 176 4.78 -6.95 6.66
C SER A 176 6.08 -7.75 6.72
N GLY A 177 7.03 -7.52 5.85
CA GLY A 177 8.33 -8.17 5.92
C GLY A 177 9.01 -8.05 7.30
N THR A 178 10.30 -7.76 7.31
CA THR A 178 11.01 -7.42 8.54
C THR A 178 10.83 -5.94 8.88
N GLU A 179 11.28 -5.51 10.03
CA GLU A 179 11.04 -4.18 10.62
C GLU A 179 11.44 -2.99 9.72
N LEU A 180 12.54 -3.12 8.97
CA LEU A 180 13.07 -2.09 8.05
C LEU A 180 12.78 -2.34 6.58
N LEU A 181 12.24 -3.50 6.24
CA LEU A 181 12.12 -3.99 4.87
C LEU A 181 10.68 -4.34 4.61
N SER A 182 9.85 -3.34 4.70
CA SER A 182 8.42 -3.50 4.68
C SER A 182 7.87 -3.52 3.26
N GLY A 183 8.01 -4.65 2.58
CA GLY A 183 7.18 -4.98 1.44
C GLY A 183 5.70 -5.13 1.83
N LEU A 184 4.84 -5.15 0.86
CA LEU A 184 3.43 -5.49 1.01
C LEU A 184 3.23 -6.92 0.51
N TYR A 185 3.06 -7.87 1.42
CA TYR A 185 2.88 -9.29 1.10
C TYR A 185 1.43 -9.67 1.37
N VAL A 186 0.66 -9.88 0.30
CA VAL A 186 -0.78 -10.12 0.39
C VAL A 186 -1.11 -11.51 -0.12
N HIS A 187 -1.75 -12.33 0.74
CA HIS A 187 -2.16 -13.68 0.38
C HIS A 187 -1.04 -14.50 -0.28
N GLY A 188 0.17 -14.45 0.29
CA GLY A 188 1.34 -15.18 -0.20
C GLY A 188 1.99 -14.61 -1.47
N GLY A 189 1.55 -13.48 -1.99
CA GLY A 189 2.26 -12.77 -3.05
C GLY A 189 3.42 -11.95 -2.50
N THR A 190 4.38 -11.62 -3.36
CA THR A 190 5.53 -10.76 -3.03
C THR A 190 5.21 -9.28 -3.22
N GLY A 191 6.08 -8.38 -2.78
CA GLY A 191 5.91 -6.92 -2.96
C GLY A 191 5.78 -6.50 -4.42
N SER A 192 6.44 -7.22 -5.35
CA SER A 192 6.39 -6.97 -6.79
C SER A 192 5.14 -7.51 -7.50
N ASP A 193 4.35 -8.34 -6.82
CA ASP A 193 3.13 -8.94 -7.37
C ASP A 193 1.90 -8.06 -7.14
N ASN A 194 2.04 -6.95 -6.42
CA ASN A 194 0.98 -5.98 -6.17
C ASN A 194 0.94 -4.92 -7.27
N LEU A 195 -0.26 -4.50 -7.62
CA LEU A 195 -0.49 -3.36 -8.50
C LEU A 195 -0.62 -2.09 -7.65
N TYR A 196 0.35 -1.20 -7.77
CA TYR A 196 0.29 0.13 -7.17
C TYR A 196 -0.08 1.14 -8.24
N LEU A 197 -1.14 1.89 -8.00
CA LEU A 197 -1.63 2.93 -8.89
C LEU A 197 -1.64 4.29 -8.19
N MET A 198 -1.26 5.34 -8.93
CA MET A 198 -1.47 6.72 -8.55
C MET A 198 -2.25 7.42 -9.66
N ASP A 199 -3.46 7.89 -9.37
CA ASP A 199 -4.40 8.45 -10.38
C ASP A 199 -4.61 7.51 -11.58
N GLY A 200 -4.65 6.17 -11.34
CA GLY A 200 -4.81 5.14 -12.35
C GLY A 200 -3.56 4.79 -13.15
N VAL A 201 -2.38 5.31 -12.79
CA VAL A 201 -1.09 5.04 -13.46
C VAL A 201 -0.26 4.07 -12.62
N PRO A 202 0.27 2.98 -13.19
CA PRO A 202 1.08 2.02 -12.46
C PRO A 202 2.43 2.59 -12.02
N LEU A 203 2.84 2.25 -10.77
CA LEU A 203 4.14 2.55 -10.20
C LEU A 203 4.92 1.26 -9.92
N TYR A 204 6.23 1.29 -10.12
CA TYR A 204 7.10 0.12 -9.95
C TYR A 204 7.75 0.03 -8.57
N SER A 205 8.30 1.12 -8.08
CA SER A 205 8.98 1.19 -6.78
C SER A 205 8.27 2.21 -5.91
N VAL A 206 7.49 1.75 -4.94
CA VAL A 206 6.68 2.61 -4.06
C VAL A 206 7.27 2.76 -2.67
N GLY A 207 8.50 2.28 -2.44
CA GLY A 207 9.16 2.31 -1.13
C GLY A 207 10.38 3.22 -1.11
N HIS A 208 10.45 4.08 -0.11
CA HIS A 208 11.64 4.82 0.28
C HIS A 208 12.42 4.07 1.35
N LEU A 209 13.74 4.24 1.39
CA LEU A 209 14.65 3.59 2.34
C LEU A 209 14.36 2.08 2.45
N ALA A 210 14.37 1.39 1.30
CA ALA A 210 14.06 -0.05 1.21
C ALA A 210 12.68 -0.42 1.80
N GLY A 211 11.66 0.43 1.64
CA GLY A 211 10.29 0.19 2.09
C GLY A 211 9.97 0.67 3.50
N VAL A 212 10.88 1.37 4.17
CA VAL A 212 10.60 1.99 5.49
C VAL A 212 9.47 3.01 5.40
N PHE A 213 9.41 3.79 4.31
CA PHE A 213 8.34 4.73 4.00
C PHE A 213 7.77 4.44 2.62
N SER A 214 6.52 4.82 2.37
CA SER A 214 5.95 4.78 1.03
C SER A 214 6.23 6.07 0.25
N SER A 215 6.20 5.97 -1.08
CA SER A 215 6.27 7.13 -1.99
C SER A 215 4.97 7.94 -2.03
N PHE A 216 3.95 7.51 -1.31
CA PHE A 216 2.66 8.17 -1.27
C PHE A 216 2.64 9.26 -0.19
N ASN A 217 2.67 10.53 -0.61
CA ASN A 217 2.51 11.66 0.31
C ASN A 217 1.07 11.77 0.77
N SER A 218 0.80 11.45 2.03
CA SER A 218 -0.55 11.46 2.62
C SER A 218 -1.27 12.80 2.53
N ASP A 219 -0.54 13.92 2.44
CA ASP A 219 -1.15 15.26 2.42
C ASP A 219 -1.82 15.62 1.08
N VAL A 220 -1.47 14.91 -0.02
CA VAL A 220 -2.08 15.12 -1.35
C VAL A 220 -3.13 14.08 -1.70
N ILE A 221 -3.32 13.05 -0.87
CA ILE A 221 -4.21 11.91 -1.15
C ILE A 221 -5.64 12.24 -0.75
N ASP A 222 -6.58 11.89 -1.62
CA ASP A 222 -8.02 11.88 -1.36
C ASP A 222 -8.44 10.56 -0.73
N ASN A 223 -8.22 9.46 -1.44
CA ASN A 223 -8.56 8.11 -0.97
C ASN A 223 -7.60 7.05 -1.51
N VAL A 224 -7.64 5.89 -0.86
CA VAL A 224 -6.95 4.67 -1.28
C VAL A 224 -7.95 3.53 -1.29
N ASP A 225 -8.14 2.91 -2.43
CA ASP A 225 -8.89 1.66 -2.57
C ASP A 225 -7.90 0.50 -2.58
N PHE A 226 -7.96 -0.33 -1.54
CA PHE A 226 -7.11 -1.51 -1.41
C PHE A 226 -7.92 -2.79 -1.58
N TYR A 227 -7.57 -3.57 -2.60
CA TYR A 227 -8.20 -4.85 -2.90
C TYR A 227 -7.24 -5.99 -2.53
N LYS A 228 -7.62 -6.82 -1.56
CA LYS A 228 -6.92 -8.08 -1.21
C LYS A 228 -7.44 -9.26 -2.03
N SER A 229 -8.71 -9.19 -2.43
CA SER A 229 -9.45 -10.21 -3.17
C SER A 229 -10.59 -9.56 -3.97
N GLY A 230 -11.34 -10.34 -4.73
CA GLY A 230 -12.52 -9.85 -5.46
C GLY A 230 -12.22 -8.71 -6.44
N PHE A 231 -11.14 -8.82 -7.18
CA PHE A 231 -10.65 -7.76 -8.07
C PHE A 231 -11.60 -7.44 -9.21
N PRO A 232 -11.99 -6.16 -9.44
CA PRO A 232 -12.71 -5.74 -10.64
C PRO A 232 -11.92 -6.02 -11.93
N ALA A 233 -12.62 -6.28 -13.04
CA ALA A 233 -12.00 -6.65 -14.33
C ALA A 233 -11.14 -5.52 -14.94
N ARG A 234 -11.35 -4.27 -14.51
CA ARG A 234 -10.56 -3.12 -14.96
C ARG A 234 -9.08 -3.15 -14.51
N TYR A 235 -8.73 -3.96 -13.50
CA TYR A 235 -7.35 -4.11 -13.02
C TYR A 235 -6.71 -5.37 -13.58
N GLY A 236 -5.45 -5.27 -14.00
CA GLY A 236 -4.67 -6.38 -14.55
C GLY A 236 -3.17 -6.17 -14.43
N GLY A 237 -2.37 -7.08 -14.98
CA GLY A 237 -0.91 -6.98 -15.06
C GLY A 237 -0.16 -7.30 -13.77
N ARG A 238 -0.85 -7.65 -12.68
CA ARG A 238 -0.29 -8.11 -11.40
C ARG A 238 -1.16 -9.22 -10.82
N MET A 239 -0.58 -10.06 -9.95
CA MET A 239 -1.24 -11.29 -9.50
C MET A 239 -1.58 -11.34 -8.01
N SER A 240 -1.33 -10.28 -7.22
CA SER A 240 -1.54 -10.31 -5.77
C SER A 240 -2.62 -9.36 -5.27
N SER A 241 -2.33 -8.09 -5.09
CA SER A 241 -3.28 -7.09 -4.61
C SER A 241 -3.28 -5.84 -5.48
N VAL A 242 -4.26 -4.97 -5.27
CA VAL A 242 -4.33 -3.66 -5.94
C VAL A 242 -4.40 -2.57 -4.87
N VAL A 243 -3.50 -1.61 -4.96
CA VAL A 243 -3.48 -0.37 -4.16
C VAL A 243 -3.72 0.79 -5.12
N ASP A 244 -4.94 1.28 -5.19
CA ASP A 244 -5.33 2.38 -6.08
C ASP A 244 -5.43 3.68 -5.29
N VAL A 245 -4.45 4.57 -5.47
CA VAL A 245 -4.32 5.83 -4.78
C VAL A 245 -4.83 6.96 -5.67
N THR A 246 -5.84 7.66 -5.22
CA THR A 246 -6.36 8.87 -5.89
C THR A 246 -5.87 10.11 -5.15
N THR A 247 -5.31 11.05 -5.92
CA THR A 247 -4.88 12.35 -5.38
C THR A 247 -6.01 13.37 -5.49
N ARG A 248 -6.03 14.35 -4.57
CA ARG A 248 -7.03 15.42 -4.55
C ARG A 248 -6.90 16.31 -5.77
N ASP A 249 -8.04 16.74 -6.33
CA ASP A 249 -8.08 17.64 -7.49
C ASP A 249 -7.75 19.11 -7.12
N GLY A 250 -7.69 19.40 -5.81
CA GLY A 250 -7.53 20.76 -5.28
C GLY A 250 -8.87 21.48 -5.11
N ASP A 251 -8.89 22.51 -4.25
CA ASP A 251 -10.08 23.32 -4.02
C ASP A 251 -10.26 24.33 -5.16
N PHE A 252 -11.49 24.42 -5.70
CA PHE A 252 -11.83 25.35 -6.79
C PHE A 252 -12.19 26.75 -6.29
N ASN A 253 -12.38 26.94 -4.99
CA ASN A 253 -12.91 28.18 -4.42
C ASN A 253 -11.95 28.85 -3.45
N ASP A 254 -11.29 28.07 -2.58
CA ASP A 254 -10.48 28.60 -1.49
C ASP A 254 -9.06 28.02 -1.49
N TYR A 255 -8.12 28.77 -0.93
CA TYR A 255 -6.75 28.29 -0.74
C TYR A 255 -6.63 27.64 0.63
N SER A 256 -6.04 26.47 0.66
CA SER A 256 -5.71 25.76 1.88
C SER A 256 -4.35 25.07 1.75
N GLY A 257 -3.78 24.65 2.86
CA GLY A 257 -2.52 23.95 2.82
C GLY A 257 -2.09 23.37 4.16
N THR A 258 -1.08 22.52 4.08
CA THR A 258 -0.47 21.86 5.23
C THR A 258 1.04 22.01 5.18
N PHE A 259 1.63 22.43 6.27
CA PHE A 259 3.07 22.43 6.49
C PHE A 259 3.39 21.56 7.69
N SER A 260 4.26 20.56 7.53
CA SER A 260 4.64 19.65 8.58
C SER A 260 6.15 19.50 8.66
N VAL A 261 6.69 19.52 9.87
CA VAL A 261 8.10 19.27 10.18
C VAL A 261 8.19 18.21 11.26
N GLY A 262 8.81 17.08 10.95
CA GLY A 262 9.08 15.98 11.88
C GLY A 262 10.57 15.76 12.10
N LEU A 263 10.90 14.72 12.88
CA LEU A 263 12.27 14.35 13.20
C LEU A 263 13.10 14.04 11.95
N ILE A 264 12.50 13.38 10.95
CA ILE A 264 13.22 12.82 9.80
C ILE A 264 12.86 13.47 8.48
N GLU A 265 11.69 14.15 8.38
CA GLU A 265 11.21 14.73 7.14
C GLU A 265 10.41 16.01 7.34
N GLY A 266 10.31 16.79 6.25
CA GLY A 266 9.38 17.90 6.13
C GLY A 266 8.45 17.70 4.94
N ARG A 267 7.22 18.17 5.11
CA ARG A 267 6.16 18.10 4.12
C ARG A 267 5.51 19.46 3.95
N PHE A 268 5.19 19.78 2.73
CA PHE A 268 4.43 20.96 2.36
C PHE A 268 3.38 20.56 1.33
N GLN A 269 2.13 20.95 1.55
CA GLN A 269 1.06 20.81 0.60
C GLN A 269 0.30 22.13 0.52
N MET A 270 -0.14 22.48 -0.68
CA MET A 270 -0.97 23.63 -0.95
C MET A 270 -1.93 23.34 -2.11
N GLU A 271 -3.17 23.73 -1.96
CA GLU A 271 -4.20 23.62 -2.98
C GLU A 271 -5.03 24.89 -3.06
N GLY A 272 -5.70 25.10 -4.19
CA GLY A 272 -6.58 26.25 -4.37
C GLY A 272 -6.90 26.54 -5.83
N PRO A 273 -7.70 27.59 -6.10
CA PRO A 273 -8.10 27.98 -7.44
C PRO A 273 -6.97 28.69 -8.21
N ILE A 274 -6.69 28.25 -9.44
CA ILE A 274 -5.99 29.07 -10.44
C ILE A 274 -7.02 30.03 -11.09
N VAL A 275 -8.19 29.47 -11.44
CA VAL A 275 -9.36 30.24 -11.89
C VAL A 275 -10.53 29.78 -11.06
N LYS A 276 -11.05 30.67 -10.21
CA LYS A 276 -12.12 30.34 -9.26
C LYS A 276 -13.32 29.67 -9.94
N GLY A 277 -13.74 28.53 -9.38
CA GLY A 277 -14.82 27.70 -9.90
C GLY A 277 -14.52 26.90 -11.16
N LYS A 278 -13.33 27.07 -11.80
CA LYS A 278 -13.01 26.41 -13.07
C LYS A 278 -11.70 25.63 -13.07
N THR A 279 -10.65 26.16 -12.45
CA THR A 279 -9.33 25.53 -12.48
C THR A 279 -8.74 25.53 -11.11
N SER A 280 -8.44 24.37 -10.58
CA SER A 280 -7.76 24.17 -9.31
C SER A 280 -6.37 23.58 -9.50
N PHE A 281 -5.57 23.67 -8.45
CA PHE A 281 -4.30 22.95 -8.35
C PHE A 281 -4.17 22.30 -6.97
N ASN A 282 -3.42 21.19 -6.91
CA ASN A 282 -2.91 20.58 -5.69
C ASN A 282 -1.42 20.31 -5.88
N PHE A 283 -0.60 20.84 -4.99
CA PHE A 283 0.84 20.71 -5.02
C PHE A 283 1.33 20.15 -3.69
N GLY A 284 2.24 19.16 -3.73
CA GLY A 284 2.86 18.57 -2.56
C GLY A 284 4.36 18.38 -2.73
N LEU A 285 5.12 18.67 -1.69
CA LEU A 285 6.55 18.44 -1.58
C LEU A 285 6.84 17.72 -0.28
N ARG A 286 7.64 16.65 -0.34
CA ARG A 286 8.14 15.93 0.83
C ARG A 286 9.65 15.70 0.69
N ARG A 287 10.43 15.93 1.73
CA ARG A 287 11.87 15.70 1.76
C ARG A 287 12.31 15.20 3.14
N SER A 288 13.08 14.11 3.17
CA SER A 288 13.77 13.73 4.38
C SER A 288 15.09 14.50 4.51
N TRP A 289 15.53 14.73 5.74
CA TRP A 289 16.83 15.32 6.07
C TRP A 289 17.74 14.38 6.85
N LEU A 290 17.60 13.08 6.64
CA LEU A 290 18.47 12.09 7.27
C LEU A 290 19.94 12.30 6.86
N ASP A 291 20.20 12.79 5.65
CA ASP A 291 21.54 13.20 5.22
C ASP A 291 22.17 14.31 6.10
N VAL A 292 21.34 15.23 6.61
CA VAL A 292 21.78 16.29 7.53
C VAL A 292 22.04 15.73 8.93
N LEU A 293 21.27 14.73 9.37
CA LEU A 293 21.41 14.11 10.70
C LEU A 293 22.53 13.06 10.75
N THR A 294 22.66 12.25 9.71
CA THR A 294 23.61 11.14 9.68
C THR A 294 25.06 11.61 9.56
N VAL A 295 25.33 12.71 8.85
CA VAL A 295 26.73 13.22 8.71
C VAL A 295 27.37 13.56 10.05
N PRO A 296 26.80 14.42 10.92
CA PRO A 296 27.35 14.65 12.23
C PRO A 296 27.29 13.43 13.16
N GLY A 297 26.25 12.59 12.99
CA GLY A 297 26.11 11.36 13.75
C GLY A 297 27.24 10.37 13.48
N PHE A 298 27.59 10.14 12.22
CA PHE A 298 28.73 9.28 11.86
C PHE A 298 30.07 9.92 12.20
N ALA A 299 30.21 11.23 12.11
CA ALA A 299 31.42 11.91 12.55
C ALA A 299 31.66 11.70 14.07
N LEU A 300 30.58 11.79 14.87
CA LEU A 300 30.63 11.50 16.31
C LEU A 300 30.90 10.01 16.57
N TYR A 301 30.23 9.10 15.85
CA TYR A 301 30.44 7.67 15.96
C TYR A 301 31.88 7.27 15.69
N ASN A 302 32.47 7.73 14.57
CA ASN A 302 33.88 7.47 14.23
C ASN A 302 34.81 7.94 15.33
N LYS A 303 34.55 9.14 15.90
CA LYS A 303 35.35 9.68 16.98
C LYS A 303 35.23 8.90 18.30
N LEU A 304 34.05 8.35 18.62
CA LEU A 304 33.81 7.64 19.87
C LEU A 304 34.22 6.18 19.81
N ARG A 305 34.15 5.56 18.62
CA ARG A 305 34.47 4.13 18.43
C ARG A 305 35.96 3.87 18.67
N ASP A 306 36.77 4.60 17.97
CA ASP A 306 38.22 4.51 18.10
C ASP A 306 38.85 5.81 17.55
N PRO A 307 39.34 6.71 18.43
CA PRO A 307 39.94 7.94 18.00
C PRO A 307 41.22 7.75 17.18
N GLU A 308 41.89 6.60 17.32
CA GLU A 308 43.13 6.26 16.62
C GLU A 308 42.92 5.40 15.39
N SER A 309 41.66 5.00 15.12
CA SER A 309 41.33 4.19 13.94
C SER A 309 41.51 4.98 12.66
N SER A 310 42.23 4.41 11.72
CA SER A 310 42.29 4.88 10.33
C SER A 310 41.00 4.70 9.55
N SER A 311 40.06 3.89 10.05
CA SER A 311 38.82 3.54 9.36
C SER A 311 37.69 4.52 9.70
N HIS A 312 37.14 5.16 8.68
CA HIS A 312 36.05 6.12 8.80
C HIS A 312 34.89 5.75 7.90
N THR A 313 33.67 5.66 8.48
CA THR A 313 32.43 5.41 7.72
C THR A 313 31.55 6.65 7.73
N ILE A 314 30.96 6.97 6.59
CA ILE A 314 29.97 8.04 6.42
C ILE A 314 28.79 7.47 5.63
N MET A 315 27.59 7.71 6.14
CA MET A 315 26.36 7.36 5.42
C MET A 315 25.49 8.62 5.25
N ARG A 316 24.96 8.78 4.05
CA ARG A 316 24.03 9.87 3.71
C ARG A 316 22.81 9.26 3.02
N TYR A 317 21.64 9.62 3.49
CA TYR A 317 20.38 9.21 2.86
C TYR A 317 19.43 10.39 2.79
N ALA A 318 18.77 10.53 1.63
CA ALA A 318 17.69 11.47 1.42
C ALA A 318 16.65 10.90 0.47
N MET A 319 15.38 11.13 0.78
CA MET A 319 14.27 10.96 -0.14
C MET A 319 13.66 12.32 -0.48
N THR A 320 13.08 12.44 -1.68
CA THR A 320 12.34 13.64 -2.11
C THR A 320 11.19 13.22 -3.00
N ASP A 321 9.98 13.72 -2.69
CA ASP A 321 8.78 13.54 -3.50
C ASP A 321 8.19 14.89 -3.88
N LEU A 322 7.80 14.99 -5.13
CA LEU A 322 7.05 16.10 -5.69
C LEU A 322 5.75 15.55 -6.29
N ASN A 323 4.62 16.14 -5.91
CA ASN A 323 3.32 15.87 -6.47
C ASN A 323 2.75 17.16 -7.04
N GLY A 324 2.11 17.09 -8.18
CA GLY A 324 1.41 18.22 -8.77
C GLY A 324 0.21 17.73 -9.56
N LYS A 325 -0.94 18.37 -9.35
CA LYS A 325 -2.15 18.13 -10.12
C LYS A 325 -2.82 19.45 -10.45
N ILE A 326 -3.23 19.62 -11.70
CA ILE A 326 -4.03 20.75 -12.17
C ILE A 326 -5.29 20.16 -12.79
N THR A 327 -6.45 20.59 -12.29
CA THR A 327 -7.75 20.13 -12.78
C THR A 327 -8.52 21.31 -13.35
N HIS A 328 -8.99 21.17 -14.59
CA HIS A 328 -9.79 22.16 -15.28
C HIS A 328 -11.17 21.62 -15.62
N LYS A 329 -12.22 22.32 -15.19
CA LYS A 329 -13.62 22.05 -15.52
C LYS A 329 -14.02 22.91 -16.71
N PHE A 330 -14.24 22.30 -17.87
CA PHE A 330 -14.86 22.99 -19.02
C PHE A 330 -16.35 23.19 -18.79
N SER A 331 -16.98 22.17 -18.16
CA SER A 331 -18.38 22.16 -17.70
C SER A 331 -18.48 21.19 -16.52
N ASP A 332 -19.66 21.04 -15.93
CA ASP A 332 -19.93 20.05 -14.88
C ASP A 332 -19.75 18.61 -15.39
N ASP A 333 -19.88 18.38 -16.68
CA ASP A 333 -19.74 17.08 -17.35
C ASP A 333 -18.40 16.87 -18.04
N ASN A 334 -17.50 17.84 -18.00
CA ASN A 334 -16.27 17.78 -18.80
C ASN A 334 -15.08 18.33 -17.99
N THR A 335 -14.21 17.44 -17.58
CA THR A 335 -13.07 17.74 -16.71
C THR A 335 -11.79 17.15 -17.29
N LEU A 336 -10.72 17.95 -17.33
CA LEU A 336 -9.37 17.54 -17.73
C LEU A 336 -8.41 17.75 -16.56
N ALA A 337 -7.66 16.72 -16.21
CA ALA A 337 -6.65 16.77 -15.17
C ALA A 337 -5.27 16.39 -15.71
N LEU A 338 -4.26 17.19 -15.34
CA LEU A 338 -2.84 16.88 -15.55
C LEU A 338 -2.25 16.56 -14.18
N SER A 339 -1.74 15.32 -14.02
CA SER A 339 -1.04 14.89 -12.81
C SER A 339 0.43 14.62 -13.11
N VAL A 340 1.31 15.03 -12.20
CA VAL A 340 2.74 14.73 -12.24
C VAL A 340 3.21 14.27 -10.87
N PHE A 341 4.09 13.26 -10.86
CA PHE A 341 4.76 12.78 -9.66
C PHE A 341 6.24 12.54 -9.97
N ALA A 342 7.10 12.92 -9.05
CA ALA A 342 8.52 12.57 -9.09
C ALA A 342 9.00 12.24 -7.67
N GLY A 343 9.35 10.97 -7.47
CA GLY A 343 9.92 10.46 -6.22
C GLY A 343 11.33 9.95 -6.44
N GLN A 344 12.27 10.29 -5.55
CA GLN A 344 13.66 9.84 -5.64
C GLN A 344 14.27 9.61 -4.27
N ASP A 345 15.04 8.53 -4.19
CA ASP A 345 15.94 8.21 -3.10
C ASP A 345 17.39 8.30 -3.53
N VAL A 346 18.25 8.73 -2.60
CA VAL A 346 19.70 8.74 -2.75
C VAL A 346 20.32 8.23 -1.46
N LEU A 347 20.97 7.08 -1.51
CA LEU A 347 21.80 6.54 -0.43
C LEU A 347 23.26 6.53 -0.88
N LYS A 348 24.15 7.06 -0.06
CA LYS A 348 25.59 7.02 -0.29
C LYS A 348 26.29 6.60 0.99
N THR A 349 27.08 5.55 0.91
CA THR A 349 27.95 5.10 2.01
C THR A 349 29.38 5.15 1.53
N ILE A 350 30.25 5.73 2.33
CA ILE A 350 31.69 5.82 2.07
C ILE A 350 32.38 5.20 3.28
N SER A 351 33.24 4.22 3.04
CA SER A 351 34.15 3.67 4.03
C SER A 351 35.58 3.90 3.56
N LYS A 352 36.37 4.57 4.39
CA LYS A 352 37.78 4.84 4.12
C LYS A 352 38.58 4.13 5.17
N ASP A 353 39.71 3.57 4.78
CA ASP A 353 40.69 2.97 5.66
C ASP A 353 42.09 3.38 5.21
N ASP A 354 42.80 4.11 6.08
CA ASP A 354 44.12 4.65 5.82
C ASP A 354 45.11 4.01 6.81
N THR A 355 45.69 2.85 6.45
CA THR A 355 46.74 2.22 7.25
C THR A 355 48.12 2.76 6.79
N ILE A 356 48.69 3.63 7.57
CA ILE A 356 50.01 4.20 7.28
C ILE A 356 51.00 3.59 8.25
N ASP A 357 51.95 2.81 7.72
CA ASP A 357 53.16 2.49 8.44
C ASP A 357 54.26 3.55 8.17
N TRP A 358 54.71 4.16 9.20
CA TRP A 358 55.24 5.51 9.42
C TRP A 358 56.44 5.97 8.63
N GLN A 359 56.99 5.30 7.65
CA GLN A 359 58.11 5.93 6.90
C GLN A 359 58.30 5.51 5.45
N LYS A 360 57.76 4.37 4.99
CA LYS A 360 57.97 3.87 3.65
C LYS A 360 56.82 3.12 3.00
N TYR A 361 55.85 2.66 3.77
CA TYR A 361 54.75 1.79 3.29
C TYR A 361 53.45 2.39 3.72
N GLY A 362 52.49 2.49 2.82
CA GLY A 362 51.15 2.97 3.14
C GLY A 362 50.12 2.24 2.31
N ASN A 363 48.97 1.88 2.92
CA ASN A 363 47.80 1.39 2.22
C ASN A 363 46.64 2.37 2.48
N GLU A 364 46.00 2.80 1.41
CA GLU A 364 44.75 3.56 1.44
C GLU A 364 43.68 2.78 0.73
N SER A 365 42.54 2.57 1.32
CA SER A 365 41.36 1.99 0.67
C SER A 365 40.16 2.88 0.87
N ASN A 366 39.33 3.01 -0.17
CA ASN A 366 38.09 3.73 -0.14
C ASN A 366 37.02 2.95 -0.87
N MET A 367 35.98 2.59 -0.18
CA MET A 367 34.80 1.96 -0.76
C MET A 367 33.63 2.92 -0.73
N GLU A 368 33.05 3.21 -1.89
CA GLU A 368 31.87 4.02 -2.05
C GLU A 368 30.73 3.20 -2.64
N LEU A 369 29.64 3.03 -1.87
CA LEU A 369 28.39 2.45 -2.33
C LEU A 369 27.37 3.57 -2.53
N GLY A 370 26.88 3.73 -3.76
CA GLY A 370 25.85 4.68 -4.11
C GLY A 370 24.61 3.97 -4.65
N LEU A 371 23.44 4.25 -4.06
CA LEU A 371 22.14 3.79 -4.57
C LEU A 371 21.26 5.00 -4.88
N ARG A 372 20.60 4.95 -6.03
CA ARG A 372 19.61 5.94 -6.43
C ARG A 372 18.45 5.24 -7.10
N TRP A 373 17.22 5.44 -6.61
CA TRP A 373 16.02 4.84 -7.21
C TRP A 373 14.83 5.78 -7.10
N GLY A 374 13.78 5.50 -7.89
CA GLY A 374 12.54 6.27 -7.84
C GLY A 374 11.73 6.18 -9.11
N ASN A 375 10.64 6.95 -9.13
CA ASN A 375 9.71 7.02 -10.25
C ASN A 375 9.49 8.47 -10.67
N VAL A 376 9.23 8.65 -11.97
CA VAL A 376 8.66 9.88 -12.53
C VAL A 376 7.43 9.48 -13.31
N LEU A 377 6.32 10.19 -13.10
CA LEU A 377 5.03 9.92 -13.72
C LEU A 377 4.44 11.23 -14.23
N ALA A 378 3.83 11.16 -15.40
CA ALA A 378 2.96 12.20 -15.93
C ALA A 378 1.71 11.56 -16.53
N SER A 379 0.52 12.11 -16.26
CA SER A 379 -0.73 11.65 -16.84
C SER A 379 -1.65 12.80 -17.20
N LEU A 380 -2.38 12.61 -18.30
CA LEU A 380 -3.43 13.49 -18.75
C LEU A 380 -4.74 12.69 -18.76
N ARG A 381 -5.64 13.02 -17.86
CA ARG A 381 -6.90 12.31 -17.64
C ARG A 381 -8.07 13.19 -18.04
N TRP A 382 -8.91 12.70 -18.93
CA TRP A 382 -10.08 13.39 -19.42
C TRP A 382 -11.34 12.60 -19.05
N LYS A 383 -12.15 13.16 -18.15
CA LYS A 383 -13.47 12.64 -17.76
C LYS A 383 -14.55 13.40 -18.52
N TYR A 384 -15.46 12.66 -19.14
CA TYR A 384 -16.57 13.25 -19.90
C TYR A 384 -17.84 12.43 -19.71
N ASN A 385 -18.89 13.06 -19.18
CA ASN A 385 -20.21 12.49 -19.09
C ASN A 385 -20.90 12.64 -20.45
N ILE A 386 -20.94 11.57 -21.24
CA ILE A 386 -21.52 11.55 -22.59
C ILE A 386 -23.03 11.76 -22.51
N SER A 387 -23.65 11.19 -21.48
CA SER A 387 -25.08 11.33 -21.15
C SER A 387 -25.28 11.07 -19.65
N ASP A 388 -26.51 11.24 -19.15
CA ASP A 388 -26.86 10.99 -17.74
C ASP A 388 -26.53 9.57 -17.27
N ASN A 389 -26.48 8.62 -18.18
CA ASN A 389 -26.25 7.21 -17.88
C ASN A 389 -24.97 6.62 -18.50
N LEU A 390 -24.17 7.41 -19.20
CA LEU A 390 -22.89 6.96 -19.80
C LEU A 390 -21.78 7.96 -19.55
N ARG A 391 -20.74 7.51 -18.88
CA ARG A 391 -19.53 8.27 -18.58
C ARG A 391 -18.33 7.65 -19.23
N SER A 392 -17.38 8.49 -19.60
CA SER A 392 -16.09 8.07 -20.13
C SER A 392 -14.95 8.67 -19.32
N ASP A 393 -13.85 7.93 -19.22
CA ASP A 393 -12.62 8.34 -18.57
C ASP A 393 -11.43 7.88 -19.43
N PHE A 394 -10.76 8.84 -20.05
CA PHE A 394 -9.57 8.60 -20.87
C PHE A 394 -8.33 9.00 -20.10
N ASN A 395 -7.33 8.14 -20.06
CA ASN A 395 -6.07 8.41 -19.38
C ASN A 395 -4.90 8.09 -20.30
N LEU A 396 -4.14 9.12 -20.67
CA LEU A 396 -2.84 8.98 -21.36
C LEU A 396 -1.74 9.21 -20.32
N TYR A 397 -0.84 8.26 -20.17
CA TYR A 397 0.20 8.36 -19.17
C TYR A 397 1.57 7.89 -19.64
N HIS A 398 2.59 8.41 -18.99
CA HIS A 398 3.96 7.94 -19.08
C HIS A 398 4.56 7.82 -17.68
N VAL A 399 5.18 6.68 -17.40
CA VAL A 399 5.90 6.45 -16.13
C VAL A 399 7.30 5.94 -16.45
N GLN A 400 8.27 6.45 -15.71
CA GLN A 400 9.65 5.98 -15.71
C GLN A 400 10.00 5.52 -14.30
N SER A 401 10.49 4.29 -14.18
CA SER A 401 11.15 3.79 -12.96
C SER A 401 12.63 3.60 -13.21
N ARG A 402 13.45 4.00 -12.25
CA ARG A 402 14.90 3.87 -12.34
C ARG A 402 15.46 3.37 -11.01
N ALA A 403 16.40 2.40 -11.12
CA ALA A 403 17.24 1.95 -10.02
C ALA A 403 18.70 1.94 -10.50
N ARG A 404 19.58 2.59 -9.72
CA ARG A 404 21.02 2.61 -9.99
C ARG A 404 21.77 2.22 -8.73
N VAL A 405 22.64 1.24 -8.85
CA VAL A 405 23.58 0.82 -7.82
C VAL A 405 25.00 1.03 -8.35
N GLY A 406 25.82 1.77 -7.64
CA GLY A 406 27.21 1.96 -7.98
C GLY A 406 28.11 1.57 -6.83
N LEU A 407 29.11 0.75 -7.07
CA LEU A 407 30.18 0.42 -6.13
C LEU A 407 31.51 0.85 -6.72
N THR A 408 32.18 1.70 -5.99
CA THR A 408 33.55 2.12 -6.34
C THR A 408 34.48 1.65 -5.25
N ASN A 409 35.47 0.84 -5.59
CA ASN A 409 36.56 0.43 -4.72
C ASN A 409 37.85 1.09 -5.24
N TYR A 410 38.40 1.95 -4.43
CA TYR A 410 39.69 2.55 -4.65
C TYR A 410 40.69 1.93 -3.69
N TRP A 411 41.85 1.59 -4.18
CA TRP A 411 42.95 1.05 -3.42
C TRP A 411 44.26 1.67 -3.89
N ARG A 412 45.10 2.12 -2.97
CA ARG A 412 46.40 2.66 -3.21
C ARG A 412 47.42 2.02 -2.26
N ARG A 413 48.51 1.53 -2.81
CA ARG A 413 49.66 1.07 -2.05
C ARG A 413 50.87 1.88 -2.42
N THR A 414 51.55 2.37 -1.37
CA THR A 414 52.84 3.08 -1.50
C THR A 414 53.90 2.20 -0.88
N ASP A 415 54.97 1.92 -1.64
CA ASP A 415 56.11 1.10 -1.26
C ASP A 415 57.36 1.85 -1.63
N GLU A 416 58.08 2.42 -0.64
CA GLU A 416 59.24 3.32 -0.82
C GLU A 416 58.96 4.45 -1.81
N SER A 417 59.32 4.25 -3.09
CA SER A 417 59.13 5.22 -4.18
C SER A 417 58.11 4.78 -5.22
N GLU A 418 57.54 3.60 -5.05
CA GLU A 418 56.51 3.05 -5.97
C GLU A 418 55.12 3.31 -5.44
N VAL A 419 54.23 3.80 -6.29
CA VAL A 419 52.82 3.98 -6.02
C VAL A 419 52.01 3.15 -7.00
N ASN A 420 51.20 2.26 -6.46
CA ASN A 420 50.27 1.42 -7.23
C ASN A 420 48.85 1.79 -6.82
N GLU A 421 48.03 2.16 -7.77
CA GLU A 421 46.65 2.52 -7.56
C GLU A 421 45.72 1.63 -8.39
N LYS A 422 44.60 1.24 -7.81
CA LYS A 422 43.58 0.49 -8.50
C LYS A 422 42.21 1.09 -8.17
N THR A 423 41.41 1.34 -9.19
CA THR A 423 40.00 1.72 -9.01
C THR A 423 39.12 0.74 -9.77
N ASP A 424 38.19 0.13 -9.06
CA ASP A 424 37.14 -0.73 -9.62
C ASP A 424 35.80 0.01 -9.49
N ASN A 425 35.15 0.30 -10.60
CA ASN A 425 33.83 0.91 -10.68
C ASN A 425 32.86 -0.10 -11.27
N ASP A 426 31.86 -0.52 -10.50
CA ASP A 426 30.77 -1.34 -10.96
C ASP A 426 29.45 -0.57 -10.82
N ILE A 427 28.73 -0.38 -11.91
CA ILE A 427 27.46 0.34 -11.94
C ILE A 427 26.41 -0.56 -12.57
N ASN A 428 25.33 -0.82 -11.84
CA ASN A 428 24.11 -1.39 -12.38
C ASN A 428 23.04 -0.28 -12.48
N ASN A 429 22.44 -0.13 -13.64
CA ASN A 429 21.44 0.89 -13.93
C ASN A 429 20.24 0.22 -14.62
N ALA A 430 19.16 0.05 -13.91
CA ALA A 430 17.93 -0.52 -14.43
C ALA A 430 16.90 0.58 -14.68
N ARG A 431 16.31 0.57 -15.86
CA ARG A 431 15.28 1.53 -16.28
C ARG A 431 14.08 0.78 -16.84
N VAL A 432 12.89 1.23 -16.45
CA VAL A 432 11.62 0.80 -17.04
C VAL A 432 10.84 2.04 -17.45
N PHE A 433 10.28 2.00 -18.63
CA PHE A 433 9.40 3.04 -19.15
C PHE A 433 8.11 2.39 -19.61
N ASP A 434 6.98 2.90 -19.13
CA ASP A 434 5.66 2.53 -19.62
C ASP A 434 4.98 3.75 -20.21
N THR A 435 4.42 3.58 -21.40
CA THR A 435 3.50 4.56 -21.98
C THR A 435 2.18 3.87 -22.22
N GLY A 436 1.11 4.37 -21.62
CA GLY A 436 -0.19 3.73 -21.68
C GLY A 436 -1.29 4.67 -22.08
N LEU A 437 -2.26 4.12 -22.79
CA LEU A 437 -3.53 4.75 -23.10
C LEU A 437 -4.65 3.86 -22.60
N LYS A 438 -5.53 4.41 -21.76
CA LYS A 438 -6.69 3.74 -21.21
C LYS A 438 -7.96 4.50 -21.55
N ALA A 439 -9.01 3.77 -21.93
CA ALA A 439 -10.37 4.26 -22.11
C ALA A 439 -11.31 3.40 -21.26
N ASP A 440 -11.95 4.02 -20.29
CA ASP A 440 -12.89 3.38 -19.36
C ASP A 440 -14.28 4.00 -19.55
N PHE A 441 -15.30 3.18 -19.59
CA PHE A 441 -16.70 3.59 -19.74
C PHE A 441 -17.53 2.98 -18.61
N LEU A 442 -18.36 3.79 -17.99
CA LEU A 442 -19.36 3.37 -17.01
C LEU A 442 -20.74 3.69 -17.56
N TRP A 443 -21.55 2.63 -17.78
CA TRP A 443 -22.88 2.71 -18.34
C TRP A 443 -23.90 2.15 -17.36
N HIS A 444 -24.96 2.91 -17.15
CA HIS A 444 -26.11 2.55 -16.31
C HIS A 444 -27.34 2.31 -17.20
N PRO A 445 -27.46 1.13 -17.85
CA PRO A 445 -28.60 0.85 -18.73
C PRO A 445 -29.93 0.84 -17.97
N THR A 446 -29.90 0.42 -16.71
CA THR A 446 -31.03 0.40 -15.78
C THR A 446 -30.55 0.82 -14.39
N PRO A 447 -31.45 1.20 -13.47
CA PRO A 447 -31.05 1.52 -12.08
C PRO A 447 -30.37 0.37 -11.33
N ASN A 448 -30.60 -0.88 -11.77
CA ASN A 448 -30.08 -2.09 -11.13
C ASN A 448 -28.83 -2.66 -11.80
N GLN A 449 -28.30 -2.01 -12.84
CA GLN A 449 -27.14 -2.47 -13.60
C GLN A 449 -26.09 -1.38 -13.75
N HIS A 450 -24.85 -1.74 -13.49
CA HIS A 450 -23.68 -0.90 -13.61
C HIS A 450 -22.64 -1.61 -14.47
N VAL A 451 -22.73 -1.40 -15.79
CA VAL A 451 -21.82 -1.98 -16.76
C VAL A 451 -20.59 -1.11 -16.88
N ARG A 452 -19.43 -1.66 -16.61
CA ARG A 452 -18.15 -1.01 -16.87
C ARG A 452 -17.40 -1.79 -17.94
N PHE A 453 -16.91 -1.10 -18.95
CA PHE A 453 -16.12 -1.69 -20.02
C PHE A 453 -15.02 -0.73 -20.48
N GLY A 454 -13.96 -1.28 -21.04
CA GLY A 454 -12.86 -0.43 -21.47
C GLY A 454 -11.78 -1.19 -22.20
N ALA A 455 -10.81 -0.39 -22.65
CA ALA A 455 -9.60 -0.85 -23.32
C ALA A 455 -8.38 -0.15 -22.72
N GLU A 456 -7.28 -0.88 -22.66
CA GLU A 456 -5.99 -0.33 -22.26
C GLU A 456 -4.91 -0.91 -23.14
N ALA A 457 -3.92 -0.09 -23.53
CA ALA A 457 -2.73 -0.55 -24.21
C ALA A 457 -1.52 0.08 -23.54
N ILE A 458 -0.57 -0.75 -23.10
CA ILE A 458 0.66 -0.32 -22.46
C ILE A 458 1.83 -0.75 -23.33
N TRP A 459 2.70 0.18 -23.64
CA TRP A 459 4.01 -0.10 -24.23
C TRP A 459 5.06 -0.06 -23.14
N HIS A 460 5.69 -1.21 -22.90
CA HIS A 460 6.77 -1.41 -21.93
C HIS A 460 8.13 -1.37 -22.61
N PHE A 461 9.07 -0.69 -22.00
CA PHE A 461 10.47 -0.67 -22.37
C PHE A 461 11.34 -0.94 -21.14
N PHE A 462 12.13 -2.00 -21.21
CA PHE A 462 13.04 -2.41 -20.14
C PHE A 462 14.48 -2.27 -20.62
N ALA A 463 15.30 -1.58 -19.85
CA ALA A 463 16.70 -1.31 -20.19
C ALA A 463 17.61 -1.52 -18.97
N PRO A 464 17.89 -2.77 -18.59
CA PRO A 464 18.93 -3.09 -17.64
C PRO A 464 20.30 -2.91 -18.31
N GLU A 465 21.25 -2.28 -17.59
CA GLU A 465 22.62 -2.11 -18.07
C GLU A 465 23.61 -2.24 -16.92
N ARG A 466 24.78 -2.79 -17.20
CA ARG A 466 25.90 -2.86 -16.28
C ARG A 466 27.14 -2.27 -16.92
N ILE A 467 27.86 -1.48 -16.17
CA ILE A 467 29.14 -0.89 -16.56
C ILE A 467 30.17 -1.31 -15.54
N SER A 468 31.21 -2.02 -15.95
CA SER A 468 32.36 -2.35 -15.13
C SER A 468 33.59 -1.65 -15.69
N GLU A 469 34.27 -0.87 -14.85
CA GLU A 469 35.50 -0.17 -15.23
C GLU A 469 36.60 -0.46 -14.22
N ARG A 470 37.74 -0.88 -14.72
CA ARG A 470 38.97 -1.16 -13.95
C ARG A 470 40.04 -0.19 -14.38
N ILE A 471 40.57 0.59 -13.46
CA ILE A 471 41.64 1.56 -13.72
C ILE A 471 42.84 1.17 -12.87
N TYR A 472 43.99 0.99 -13.54
CA TYR A 472 45.27 0.68 -12.91
C TYR A 472 46.26 1.81 -13.18
N SER A 473 46.95 2.28 -12.17
CA SER A 473 48.00 3.28 -12.26
C SER A 473 49.24 2.78 -11.52
N TYR A 474 50.38 2.82 -12.17
CA TYR A 474 51.70 2.45 -11.61
C TYR A 474 52.65 3.60 -11.77
N THR A 475 53.62 3.74 -10.82
CA THR A 475 54.64 4.77 -10.86
C THR A 475 55.35 4.78 -12.21
N GLY A 476 55.39 5.93 -12.85
CA GLY A 476 56.08 6.12 -14.14
C GLY A 476 55.31 5.62 -15.37
N THR A 477 54.06 5.13 -15.23
CA THR A 477 53.23 4.70 -16.34
C THR A 477 51.94 5.54 -16.46
N LEU A 478 51.38 5.56 -17.69
CA LEU A 478 50.04 6.12 -17.84
C LEU A 478 48.99 5.16 -17.28
N PRO A 479 47.87 5.68 -16.71
CA PRO A 479 46.77 4.84 -16.25
C PRO A 479 46.23 3.97 -17.39
N ILE A 480 45.99 2.70 -17.05
CA ILE A 480 45.35 1.73 -17.97
C ILE A 480 43.91 1.61 -17.53
N SER A 481 42.94 1.89 -18.40
CA SER A 481 41.54 1.71 -18.17
C SER A 481 40.97 0.58 -19.01
N GLN A 482 40.24 -0.33 -18.38
CA GLN A 482 39.47 -1.39 -19.03
C GLN A 482 38.00 -1.17 -18.68
N LYS A 483 37.16 -0.99 -19.69
CA LYS A 483 35.73 -0.74 -19.52
C LYS A 483 34.92 -1.77 -20.28
N ASN A 484 34.06 -2.46 -19.56
CA ASN A 484 33.07 -3.41 -20.11
C ASN A 484 31.67 -2.82 -19.97
N PHE A 485 30.83 -3.07 -20.95
CA PHE A 485 29.43 -2.74 -20.97
C PHE A 485 28.63 -4.00 -21.23
N GLU A 486 27.65 -4.27 -20.38
CA GLU A 486 26.68 -5.35 -20.52
C GLU A 486 25.29 -4.75 -20.47
N GLY A 487 24.36 -5.30 -21.23
CA GLY A 487 22.96 -4.90 -21.18
C GLY A 487 22.26 -5.08 -22.51
N SER A 488 20.98 -5.36 -22.40
CA SER A 488 20.06 -5.51 -23.53
C SER A 488 18.80 -4.71 -23.27
N THR A 489 18.09 -4.35 -24.32
CA THR A 489 16.79 -3.70 -24.21
C THR A 489 15.69 -4.69 -24.58
N TYR A 490 14.61 -4.65 -23.85
CA TYR A 490 13.45 -5.51 -24.08
C TYR A 490 12.21 -4.64 -24.27
N HIS A 491 11.34 -5.07 -25.16
CA HIS A 491 10.09 -4.40 -25.45
C HIS A 491 8.91 -5.36 -25.18
N GLY A 492 7.83 -4.80 -24.66
CA GLY A 492 6.57 -5.49 -24.50
C GLY A 492 5.41 -4.58 -24.85
N VAL A 493 4.36 -5.12 -25.47
CA VAL A 493 3.11 -4.40 -25.67
C VAL A 493 1.99 -5.22 -25.04
N GLU A 494 1.23 -4.59 -24.13
CA GLU A 494 0.17 -5.21 -23.37
C GLU A 494 -1.19 -4.56 -23.71
N PRO A 495 -1.85 -4.91 -24.83
CA PRO A 495 -3.22 -4.52 -25.08
C PRO A 495 -4.18 -5.40 -24.28
N SER A 496 -5.23 -4.80 -23.75
CA SER A 496 -6.28 -5.48 -23.01
C SER A 496 -7.65 -4.86 -23.24
N LEU A 497 -8.69 -5.70 -23.13
CA LEU A 497 -10.09 -5.32 -23.18
C LEU A 497 -10.77 -5.91 -21.93
N TYR A 498 -11.70 -5.19 -21.36
CA TYR A 498 -12.47 -5.71 -20.23
C TYR A 498 -13.91 -5.23 -20.25
N ILE A 499 -14.75 -6.06 -19.67
CA ILE A 499 -16.14 -5.75 -19.39
C ILE A 499 -16.49 -6.35 -18.03
N GLU A 500 -17.22 -5.62 -17.21
CA GLU A 500 -17.83 -6.11 -15.98
C GLU A 500 -19.23 -5.54 -15.83
N ASP A 501 -20.15 -6.32 -15.28
CA ASP A 501 -21.50 -5.91 -14.99
C ASP A 501 -21.84 -6.23 -13.54
N GLU A 502 -22.12 -5.20 -12.76
CA GLU A 502 -22.64 -5.32 -11.41
C GLU A 502 -24.17 -5.21 -11.46
N ILE A 503 -24.85 -6.34 -11.23
CA ILE A 503 -26.30 -6.49 -11.37
C ILE A 503 -26.91 -6.75 -10.00
N SER A 504 -27.84 -5.91 -9.58
CA SER A 504 -28.75 -6.18 -8.46
C SER A 504 -29.88 -7.09 -8.94
N LEU A 505 -29.71 -8.40 -8.78
CA LEU A 505 -30.68 -9.42 -9.23
C LEU A 505 -31.95 -9.37 -8.38
N THR A 506 -31.82 -9.09 -7.10
CA THR A 506 -32.88 -8.87 -6.12
C THR A 506 -32.40 -7.85 -5.08
N ASP A 507 -33.28 -7.41 -4.19
CA ASP A 507 -32.92 -6.50 -3.07
C ASP A 507 -31.85 -7.08 -2.13
N TRP A 508 -31.74 -8.40 -2.09
CA TRP A 508 -30.79 -9.12 -1.22
C TRP A 508 -29.65 -9.79 -1.96
N MET A 509 -29.66 -9.85 -3.30
CA MET A 509 -28.61 -10.51 -4.10
C MET A 509 -28.07 -9.60 -5.18
N THR A 510 -26.77 -9.37 -5.17
CA THR A 510 -26.01 -8.64 -6.21
C THR A 510 -24.88 -9.52 -6.75
N ALA A 511 -24.73 -9.53 -8.04
CA ALA A 511 -23.63 -10.21 -8.73
C ALA A 511 -22.78 -9.19 -9.47
N ASN A 512 -21.46 -9.35 -9.43
CA ASN A 512 -20.51 -8.67 -10.33
C ASN A 512 -19.80 -9.74 -11.15
N LEU A 513 -19.99 -9.71 -12.46
CA LEU A 513 -19.40 -10.65 -13.41
C LEU A 513 -18.50 -9.88 -14.37
N GLY A 514 -17.24 -10.22 -14.39
CA GLY A 514 -16.24 -9.54 -15.19
C GLY A 514 -15.42 -10.50 -16.04
N LEU A 515 -14.96 -9.99 -17.17
CA LEU A 515 -14.06 -10.68 -18.07
C LEU A 515 -13.02 -9.69 -18.59
N ARG A 516 -11.75 -10.03 -18.46
CA ARG A 516 -10.64 -9.30 -19.08
C ARG A 516 -9.94 -10.23 -20.05
N TYR A 517 -9.72 -9.76 -21.26
CA TYR A 517 -8.81 -10.36 -22.21
C TYR A 517 -7.56 -9.50 -22.30
N VAL A 518 -6.40 -10.12 -22.12
CA VAL A 518 -5.10 -9.46 -22.22
C VAL A 518 -4.19 -10.24 -23.16
N MET A 519 -3.47 -9.52 -23.98
CA MET A 519 -2.41 -10.03 -24.82
C MET A 519 -1.08 -9.39 -24.40
N PHE A 520 -0.01 -10.16 -24.36
CA PHE A 520 1.32 -9.63 -24.16
C PHE A 520 2.19 -10.01 -25.35
N LEU A 521 2.65 -9.01 -26.09
CA LEU A 521 3.49 -9.15 -27.28
C LEU A 521 4.91 -8.81 -26.90
N THR A 522 5.80 -9.76 -27.03
CA THR A 522 7.23 -9.63 -26.79
C THR A 522 8.02 -10.23 -27.93
N ASP A 523 9.35 -10.14 -27.93
CA ASP A 523 10.19 -10.63 -29.02
C ASP A 523 9.95 -12.11 -29.29
N GLY A 524 9.40 -12.39 -30.46
CA GLY A 524 9.15 -13.75 -30.98
C GLY A 524 7.95 -14.48 -30.37
N LYS A 525 7.18 -13.88 -29.44
CA LYS A 525 6.04 -14.56 -28.80
C LYS A 525 4.87 -13.65 -28.46
N ALA A 526 3.67 -14.21 -28.55
CA ALA A 526 2.43 -13.58 -28.08
C ALA A 526 1.78 -14.49 -27.02
N TYR A 527 1.58 -13.96 -25.84
CA TYR A 527 0.80 -14.60 -24.78
C TYR A 527 -0.62 -14.04 -24.77
N ASN A 528 -1.60 -14.92 -24.84
CA ASN A 528 -3.03 -14.57 -24.78
C ASN A 528 -3.61 -15.13 -23.49
N ARG A 529 -4.30 -14.31 -22.72
CA ARG A 529 -4.92 -14.71 -21.45
C ARG A 529 -6.35 -14.18 -21.36
N LEU A 530 -7.21 -15.01 -20.83
CA LEU A 530 -8.57 -14.66 -20.48
C LEU A 530 -8.68 -14.74 -18.96
N GLU A 531 -9.09 -13.64 -18.33
CA GLU A 531 -9.14 -13.48 -16.88
C GLU A 531 -10.59 -13.30 -16.43
N PRO A 532 -11.33 -14.39 -16.17
CA PRO A 532 -12.67 -14.32 -15.62
C PRO A 532 -12.64 -13.88 -14.14
N ARG A 533 -13.61 -13.10 -13.76
CA ARG A 533 -13.81 -12.61 -12.39
C ARG A 533 -15.28 -12.65 -12.05
N ALA A 534 -15.58 -13.07 -10.83
CA ALA A 534 -16.96 -13.12 -10.34
C ALA A 534 -16.99 -12.75 -8.86
N ALA A 535 -17.97 -11.97 -8.48
CA ALA A 535 -18.29 -11.73 -7.08
C ALA A 535 -19.80 -11.79 -6.89
N LEU A 536 -20.23 -12.41 -5.79
CA LEU A 536 -21.63 -12.51 -5.39
C LEU A 536 -21.75 -11.97 -3.97
N ARG A 537 -22.79 -11.16 -3.75
CA ARG A 537 -23.16 -10.66 -2.43
C ARG A 537 -24.60 -11.09 -2.11
N PHE A 538 -24.75 -11.64 -0.93
CA PHE A 538 -26.06 -11.96 -0.33
C PHE A 538 -26.24 -11.07 0.91
N ARG A 539 -27.14 -10.09 0.83
CA ARG A 539 -27.44 -9.17 1.92
C ARG A 539 -28.48 -9.78 2.86
N ILE A 540 -28.23 -9.71 4.15
CA ILE A 540 -29.13 -10.19 5.22
C ILE A 540 -29.60 -8.96 6.01
N GLY A 541 -30.70 -8.38 5.54
CA GLY A 541 -31.16 -7.08 6.04
C GLY A 541 -30.11 -5.96 5.80
N GLU A 542 -30.01 -5.02 6.71
CA GLU A 542 -28.99 -3.95 6.69
C GLU A 542 -27.78 -4.29 7.57
N ILE A 543 -27.84 -5.39 8.31
CA ILE A 543 -26.89 -5.74 9.35
C ILE A 543 -25.74 -6.57 8.84
N ALA A 544 -25.98 -7.44 7.83
CA ALA A 544 -24.98 -8.41 7.41
C ALA A 544 -25.01 -8.67 5.91
N SER A 545 -23.88 -9.15 5.40
CA SER A 545 -23.78 -9.73 4.05
C SER A 545 -22.82 -10.92 4.04
N ILE A 546 -23.11 -11.88 3.19
CA ILE A 546 -22.20 -12.97 2.82
C ILE A 546 -21.74 -12.70 1.40
N LYS A 547 -20.44 -12.80 1.15
CA LYS A 547 -19.86 -12.57 -0.16
C LYS A 547 -18.93 -13.71 -0.54
N MET A 548 -18.87 -13.98 -1.83
CA MET A 548 -17.91 -14.89 -2.42
C MET A 548 -17.33 -14.29 -3.67
N SER A 549 -16.07 -14.57 -3.94
CA SER A 549 -15.42 -14.11 -5.17
C SER A 549 -14.45 -15.12 -5.73
N TYR A 550 -14.27 -15.03 -7.05
CA TYR A 550 -13.26 -15.71 -7.84
C TYR A 550 -12.54 -14.69 -8.70
N SER A 551 -11.22 -14.79 -8.77
CA SER A 551 -10.38 -13.95 -9.62
C SER A 551 -9.26 -14.76 -10.26
N ASP A 552 -9.07 -14.56 -11.56
CA ASP A 552 -7.97 -15.09 -12.37
C ASP A 552 -7.11 -13.92 -12.84
N MET A 553 -5.79 -13.97 -12.63
CA MET A 553 -4.90 -12.86 -12.90
C MET A 553 -3.54 -13.33 -13.44
N ASN A 554 -2.99 -12.55 -14.37
CA ASN A 554 -1.67 -12.80 -14.95
C ASN A 554 -0.75 -11.59 -14.75
N GLN A 555 0.56 -11.87 -14.68
CA GLN A 555 1.61 -10.86 -14.57
C GLN A 555 2.69 -11.12 -15.61
N PHE A 556 2.97 -10.11 -16.46
CA PHE A 556 3.90 -10.23 -17.57
C PHE A 556 5.25 -9.54 -17.33
N SER A 557 5.36 -8.79 -16.25
CA SER A 557 6.61 -8.14 -15.82
C SER A 557 7.09 -8.76 -14.53
N HIS A 558 8.35 -9.18 -14.50
CA HIS A 558 8.98 -9.89 -13.38
C HIS A 558 10.06 -9.01 -12.75
N ARG A 559 10.10 -8.92 -11.44
CA ARG A 559 11.23 -8.33 -10.74
C ARG A 559 12.31 -9.38 -10.55
N VAL A 560 13.44 -9.12 -11.14
CA VAL A 560 14.65 -9.96 -11.05
C VAL A 560 15.50 -9.41 -9.93
N ASN A 561 15.71 -10.18 -8.87
CA ASN A 561 16.48 -9.78 -7.70
C ASN A 561 17.37 -10.95 -7.26
N ALA A 562 18.67 -10.71 -7.15
CA ALA A 562 19.65 -11.69 -6.70
C ALA A 562 20.04 -11.48 -5.22
N PHE A 563 19.42 -10.56 -4.53
CA PHE A 563 19.69 -10.24 -3.13
C PHE A 563 18.42 -10.41 -2.30
N SER A 564 18.22 -11.62 -1.81
CA SER A 564 17.14 -11.97 -0.88
C SER A 564 17.70 -12.05 0.55
N PRO A 565 16.99 -11.63 1.60
CA PRO A 565 15.56 -11.36 1.71
C PRO A 565 15.19 -9.87 1.64
N LEU A 566 16.16 -9.01 1.36
CA LEU A 566 15.97 -7.58 1.44
C LEU A 566 15.37 -7.05 0.13
N GLU A 567 14.23 -6.38 0.15
CA GLU A 567 13.72 -5.63 -0.99
C GLU A 567 14.59 -4.40 -1.30
N VAL A 568 15.91 -4.59 -1.31
CA VAL A 568 16.85 -3.55 -1.71
C VAL A 568 16.57 -3.19 -3.17
N PRO A 569 16.59 -1.93 -3.56
CA PRO A 569 16.31 -1.50 -4.93
C PRO A 569 17.47 -1.81 -5.90
N THR A 570 18.07 -2.99 -5.76
CA THR A 570 19.15 -3.49 -6.62
C THR A 570 18.63 -4.33 -7.77
N GLY A 571 17.39 -4.85 -7.64
CA GLY A 571 16.73 -5.63 -8.66
C GLY A 571 16.26 -4.79 -9.84
N PHE A 572 16.03 -5.44 -10.96
CA PHE A 572 15.50 -4.83 -12.18
C PHE A 572 14.24 -5.55 -12.66
N TRP A 573 13.45 -4.87 -13.48
CA TRP A 573 12.25 -5.44 -14.07
C TRP A 573 12.55 -5.97 -15.45
N MET A 574 12.00 -7.15 -15.76
CA MET A 574 12.13 -7.84 -17.04
C MET A 574 10.75 -8.32 -17.51
N PRO A 575 10.51 -8.32 -18.82
CA PRO A 575 9.26 -8.85 -19.37
C PRO A 575 9.27 -10.38 -19.37
N SER A 576 8.10 -10.98 -19.52
CA SER A 576 7.99 -12.34 -20.04
C SER A 576 8.63 -12.42 -21.42
N THR A 577 9.34 -13.52 -21.69
CA THR A 577 10.05 -13.76 -22.96
C THR A 577 9.55 -15.04 -23.62
N SER A 578 10.20 -15.51 -24.67
CA SER A 578 9.85 -16.82 -25.26
C SER A 578 10.08 -17.98 -24.31
N THR A 579 11.02 -17.87 -23.38
CA THR A 579 11.42 -18.90 -22.39
C THR A 579 10.80 -18.65 -21.03
N VAL A 580 10.56 -17.40 -20.66
CA VAL A 580 9.99 -16.99 -19.36
C VAL A 580 8.50 -16.75 -19.50
N ALA A 581 7.69 -17.73 -19.12
CA ALA A 581 6.22 -17.63 -19.16
C ALA A 581 5.69 -16.60 -18.14
N PRO A 582 4.52 -15.97 -18.39
CA PRO A 582 3.87 -15.11 -17.42
C PRO A 582 3.53 -15.86 -16.13
N MET A 583 3.65 -15.17 -15.00
CA MET A 583 3.12 -15.64 -13.72
C MET A 583 1.60 -15.59 -13.74
N HIS A 584 0.96 -16.52 -13.05
CA HIS A 584 -0.49 -16.67 -13.03
C HIS A 584 -0.98 -16.96 -11.61
N SER A 585 -2.13 -16.41 -11.22
CA SER A 585 -2.78 -16.74 -9.96
C SER A 585 -4.28 -16.90 -10.11
N ARG A 586 -4.84 -17.81 -9.31
CA ARG A 586 -6.29 -17.98 -9.11
C ARG A 586 -6.59 -17.84 -7.63
N GLN A 587 -7.57 -17.00 -7.31
CA GLN A 587 -7.97 -16.76 -5.93
C GLN A 587 -9.46 -16.95 -5.75
N TYR A 588 -9.82 -17.66 -4.69
CA TYR A 588 -11.18 -17.86 -4.20
C TYR A 588 -11.29 -17.22 -2.82
N SER A 589 -12.38 -16.52 -2.56
CA SER A 589 -12.63 -15.91 -1.26
C SER A 589 -14.10 -16.03 -0.87
N LEU A 590 -14.32 -16.22 0.42
CA LEU A 590 -15.64 -16.25 1.06
C LEU A 590 -15.58 -15.40 2.33
N GLY A 591 -16.48 -14.43 2.47
CA GLY A 591 -16.50 -13.54 3.60
C GLY A 591 -17.89 -13.29 4.16
N SER A 592 -17.96 -13.00 5.44
CA SER A 592 -19.16 -12.54 6.16
C SER A 592 -18.87 -11.20 6.79
N TYR A 593 -19.74 -10.23 6.57
CA TYR A 593 -19.56 -8.83 6.97
C TYR A 593 -20.75 -8.38 7.79
N PHE A 594 -20.51 -7.72 8.90
CA PHE A 594 -21.53 -7.34 9.86
C PHE A 594 -21.41 -5.87 10.26
N ASN A 595 -22.52 -5.14 10.23
CA ASN A 595 -22.69 -3.85 10.87
C ASN A 595 -23.53 -4.08 12.13
N LEU A 596 -22.86 -4.28 13.26
CA LEU A 596 -23.51 -4.57 14.53
C LEU A 596 -23.92 -3.27 15.25
N PRO A 597 -24.87 -3.32 16.21
CA PRO A 597 -25.21 -2.18 17.03
C PRO A 597 -23.99 -1.54 17.71
N HIS A 598 -24.09 -0.28 18.11
CA HIS A 598 -23.04 0.50 18.75
C HIS A 598 -21.80 0.78 17.88
N ASN A 599 -21.99 0.89 16.55
CA ASN A 599 -20.93 1.18 15.57
C ASN A 599 -19.79 0.12 15.59
N ILE A 600 -20.15 -1.13 15.75
CA ILE A 600 -19.23 -2.26 15.63
C ILE A 600 -19.34 -2.81 14.20
N LYS A 601 -18.20 -2.92 13.50
CA LYS A 601 -18.08 -3.63 12.23
C LYS A 601 -17.24 -4.87 12.46
N LEU A 602 -17.68 -5.98 11.90
CA LEU A 602 -16.95 -7.25 11.99
C LEU A 602 -16.95 -7.91 10.62
N ASP A 603 -15.75 -8.17 10.11
CA ASP A 603 -15.53 -8.87 8.85
C ASP A 603 -14.76 -10.16 9.13
N ILE A 604 -15.19 -11.26 8.55
CA ILE A 604 -14.52 -12.57 8.64
C ILE A 604 -14.41 -13.09 7.22
N GLU A 605 -13.19 -13.28 6.73
CA GLU A 605 -12.90 -13.75 5.39
C GLU A 605 -12.03 -15.01 5.42
N GLY A 606 -12.32 -15.97 4.54
CA GLY A 606 -11.45 -17.07 4.21
C GLY A 606 -11.03 -16.99 2.75
N TYR A 607 -9.78 -17.35 2.45
CA TYR A 607 -9.26 -17.34 1.09
C TYR A 607 -8.42 -18.58 0.78
N TYR A 608 -8.36 -18.92 -0.51
CA TYR A 608 -7.41 -19.85 -1.10
C TYR A 608 -6.88 -19.27 -2.40
N LYS A 609 -5.56 -19.22 -2.54
CA LYS A 609 -4.84 -18.72 -3.71
C LYS A 609 -3.84 -19.75 -4.21
N SER A 610 -3.89 -20.06 -5.49
CA SER A 610 -2.85 -20.84 -6.19
C SER A 610 -2.06 -19.92 -7.13
N MET A 611 -0.77 -20.17 -7.26
CA MET A 611 0.16 -19.42 -8.08
C MET A 611 0.97 -20.38 -8.95
N GLU A 612 1.17 -20.01 -10.20
CA GLU A 612 1.92 -20.78 -11.20
C GLU A 612 3.00 -19.91 -11.85
N ASN A 613 4.09 -20.52 -12.25
CA ASN A 613 5.24 -19.84 -12.87
C ASN A 613 5.85 -18.72 -12.01
N ILE A 614 5.74 -18.82 -10.68
CA ILE A 614 6.47 -17.92 -9.78
C ILE A 614 7.98 -18.15 -9.93
N ARG A 615 8.79 -17.14 -9.61
CA ARG A 615 10.23 -17.14 -9.90
C ARG A 615 11.07 -17.13 -8.63
N GLU A 616 12.14 -17.95 -8.64
CA GLU A 616 13.15 -17.96 -7.60
C GLU A 616 14.55 -17.93 -8.21
N TYR A 617 15.47 -17.19 -7.55
CA TYR A 617 16.86 -17.07 -8.01
C TYR A 617 17.68 -18.27 -7.52
N MET A 618 18.45 -18.88 -8.41
CA MET A 618 19.25 -20.07 -8.13
C MET A 618 20.74 -19.79 -7.91
N GLY A 619 21.17 -18.58 -8.16
CA GLY A 619 22.58 -18.19 -8.07
C GLY A 619 23.01 -17.72 -6.68
N ILE A 620 24.27 -17.29 -6.59
CA ILE A 620 24.83 -16.71 -5.38
C ILE A 620 24.25 -15.33 -5.15
N SER A 621 23.83 -15.02 -3.93
CA SER A 621 23.33 -13.69 -3.55
C SER A 621 24.32 -12.60 -3.93
N SER A 622 23.85 -11.60 -4.68
CA SER A 622 24.67 -10.53 -5.23
C SER A 622 23.92 -9.20 -5.27
N LEU A 623 24.63 -8.10 -5.06
CA LEU A 623 24.11 -6.76 -5.31
C LEU A 623 23.87 -6.50 -6.81
N TYR A 624 24.48 -7.28 -7.67
CA TYR A 624 24.44 -7.19 -9.12
C TYR A 624 23.86 -8.47 -9.70
N PRO A 625 22.52 -8.53 -9.94
CA PRO A 625 21.95 -9.67 -10.66
C PRO A 625 22.63 -9.81 -12.04
N PRO A 626 22.85 -11.05 -12.50
CA PRO A 626 23.40 -11.29 -13.84
C PRO A 626 22.45 -10.73 -14.91
N LEU A 627 23.01 -10.09 -15.93
CA LEU A 627 22.26 -9.55 -17.07
C LEU A 627 22.28 -10.49 -18.27
N ASP A 628 23.44 -11.09 -18.52
CA ASP A 628 23.58 -12.10 -19.58
C ASP A 628 22.90 -13.39 -19.14
N LYS A 629 21.96 -13.87 -19.97
CA LYS A 629 21.23 -15.11 -19.72
C LYS A 629 20.48 -15.15 -18.39
N TRP A 630 19.97 -14.00 -17.93
CA TRP A 630 19.22 -13.90 -16.66
C TRP A 630 18.11 -14.95 -16.57
N GLU A 631 17.56 -15.39 -17.69
CA GLU A 631 16.52 -16.39 -17.79
C GLU A 631 16.98 -17.77 -17.27
N GLU A 632 18.28 -18.10 -17.38
CA GLU A 632 18.89 -19.34 -16.92
C GLU A 632 19.14 -19.35 -15.41
N ASP A 633 19.26 -18.19 -14.77
CA ASP A 633 19.55 -18.05 -13.34
C ASP A 633 18.29 -18.09 -12.47
N TYR A 634 17.10 -18.19 -13.09
CA TYR A 634 15.83 -18.22 -12.38
C TYR A 634 15.03 -19.48 -12.72
N THR A 635 14.58 -20.18 -11.69
CA THR A 635 13.67 -21.32 -11.85
C THR A 635 12.22 -20.89 -11.72
N SER A 636 11.32 -21.73 -12.27
CA SER A 636 9.88 -21.60 -12.19
C SER A 636 9.30 -22.56 -11.16
N GLY A 637 8.37 -22.07 -10.36
CA GLY A 637 7.72 -22.89 -9.35
C GLY A 637 6.23 -22.63 -9.23
N LEU A 638 5.65 -23.30 -8.24
CA LEU A 638 4.28 -23.19 -7.82
C LEU A 638 4.22 -22.57 -6.42
N GLY A 639 3.14 -21.86 -6.14
CA GLY A 639 2.84 -21.34 -4.81
C GLY A 639 1.39 -21.62 -4.45
N ARG A 640 1.11 -21.75 -3.16
CA ARG A 640 -0.25 -21.73 -2.62
C ARG A 640 -0.29 -20.98 -1.30
N SER A 641 -1.38 -20.26 -1.09
CA SER A 641 -1.62 -19.59 0.18
C SER A 641 -3.11 -19.68 0.53
N TYR A 642 -3.39 -19.87 1.81
CA TYR A 642 -4.76 -19.96 2.31
C TYR A 642 -4.82 -19.51 3.76
N GLY A 643 -5.98 -19.00 4.18
CA GLY A 643 -6.11 -18.49 5.53
C GLY A 643 -7.49 -18.00 5.87
N VAL A 644 -7.61 -17.57 7.13
CA VAL A 644 -8.79 -16.91 7.67
C VAL A 644 -8.37 -15.59 8.31
N GLU A 645 -9.14 -14.56 8.01
CA GLU A 645 -8.92 -13.19 8.45
C GLU A 645 -10.13 -12.70 9.22
N THR A 646 -9.88 -11.90 10.24
CA THR A 646 -10.94 -11.26 11.01
C THR A 646 -10.55 -9.81 11.24
N HIS A 647 -11.46 -8.89 10.93
CA HIS A 647 -11.31 -7.47 11.21
C HIS A 647 -12.49 -6.99 12.05
N LEU A 648 -12.19 -6.42 13.20
CA LEU A 648 -13.17 -5.82 14.10
C LEU A 648 -12.84 -4.34 14.25
N GLU A 649 -13.78 -3.48 13.89
CA GLU A 649 -13.68 -2.03 14.09
C GLU A 649 -14.82 -1.58 15.00
N TRP A 650 -14.47 -0.80 16.02
CA TRP A 650 -15.41 -0.14 16.90
C TRP A 650 -15.13 1.34 16.99
N SER A 651 -16.16 2.17 16.89
CA SER A 651 -16.01 3.62 16.97
C SER A 651 -17.10 4.25 17.84
N SER A 652 -16.69 5.26 18.59
CA SER A 652 -17.56 6.17 19.33
C SER A 652 -17.14 7.61 19.08
N GLU A 653 -17.81 8.60 19.65
CA GLU A 653 -17.41 10.02 19.54
C GLU A 653 -15.96 10.30 19.99
N LYS A 654 -15.44 9.51 20.92
CA LYS A 654 -14.13 9.74 21.55
C LYS A 654 -13.12 8.65 21.31
N THR A 655 -13.57 7.44 20.97
CA THR A 655 -12.71 6.27 20.90
C THR A 655 -12.90 5.57 19.56
N TRP A 656 -11.81 5.19 18.94
CA TRP A 656 -11.77 4.28 17.81
C TRP A 656 -10.81 3.13 18.14
N VAL A 657 -11.23 1.92 17.83
CA VAL A 657 -10.42 0.70 18.03
C VAL A 657 -10.56 -0.18 16.79
N SER A 658 -9.45 -0.70 16.31
CA SER A 658 -9.38 -1.68 15.23
C SER A 658 -8.54 -2.87 15.68
N LEU A 659 -9.06 -4.08 15.51
CA LEU A 659 -8.39 -5.34 15.78
C LEU A 659 -8.42 -6.20 14.52
N GLY A 660 -7.26 -6.47 13.97
CA GLY A 660 -7.06 -7.41 12.87
C GLY A 660 -6.41 -8.69 13.36
N TYR A 661 -6.93 -9.85 12.95
CA TYR A 661 -6.31 -11.15 13.16
C TYR A 661 -6.23 -11.91 11.85
N THR A 662 -5.10 -12.55 11.58
CA THR A 662 -4.87 -13.42 10.43
C THR A 662 -4.28 -14.75 10.89
N LEU A 663 -4.87 -15.84 10.40
CA LEU A 663 -4.31 -17.19 10.47
C LEU A 663 -4.09 -17.65 9.04
N SER A 664 -2.84 -17.82 8.60
CA SER A 664 -2.52 -18.13 7.21
C SER A 664 -1.36 -19.10 7.03
N TRP A 665 -1.35 -19.74 5.88
CA TRP A 665 -0.29 -20.61 5.38
C TRP A 665 0.15 -20.11 4.02
N SER A 666 1.45 -20.06 3.78
CA SER A 666 2.06 -19.74 2.49
C SER A 666 3.15 -20.75 2.17
N GLU A 667 3.06 -21.41 1.04
CA GLU A 667 3.93 -22.52 0.66
C GLU A 667 4.40 -22.34 -0.79
N ARG A 668 5.61 -22.86 -1.05
CA ARG A 668 6.31 -22.82 -2.34
C ARG A 668 6.73 -24.22 -2.75
N TYR A 669 6.83 -24.43 -4.06
CA TYR A 669 7.36 -25.64 -4.66
C TYR A 669 8.21 -25.28 -5.86
N PHE A 670 9.51 -25.49 -5.77
CA PHE A 670 10.47 -25.26 -6.85
C PHE A 670 11.29 -26.54 -7.00
N PRO A 671 10.95 -27.43 -7.96
CA PRO A 671 11.55 -28.77 -8.06
C PRO A 671 13.06 -28.73 -8.30
N GLU A 672 13.60 -27.66 -8.90
CA GLU A 672 15.03 -27.52 -9.10
C GLU A 672 15.80 -27.08 -7.84
N LEU A 673 15.10 -26.53 -6.85
CA LEU A 673 15.68 -26.12 -5.56
C LEU A 673 15.40 -27.17 -4.47
N HIS A 674 14.16 -27.66 -4.42
CA HIS A 674 13.71 -28.63 -3.42
C HIS A 674 12.48 -29.39 -3.92
N ASP A 675 12.55 -30.72 -3.92
CA ASP A 675 11.54 -31.62 -4.51
C ASP A 675 10.32 -31.88 -3.61
N GLU A 676 10.10 -31.00 -2.62
CA GLU A 676 8.92 -31.00 -1.75
C GLU A 676 8.38 -29.58 -1.55
N TRP A 677 7.12 -29.48 -1.13
CA TRP A 677 6.55 -28.21 -0.70
C TRP A 677 7.21 -27.72 0.59
N TYR A 678 7.64 -26.47 0.59
CA TYR A 678 8.22 -25.81 1.76
C TYR A 678 7.53 -24.47 2.04
N TYR A 679 7.66 -23.98 3.25
CA TYR A 679 7.04 -22.72 3.66
C TYR A 679 7.76 -21.50 3.08
N ASP A 680 6.96 -20.50 2.72
CA ASP A 680 7.47 -19.19 2.29
C ASP A 680 8.21 -18.48 3.44
N MET A 681 9.16 -17.62 3.10
CA MET A 681 9.87 -16.75 4.07
C MET A 681 8.91 -15.96 4.95
N PHE A 682 7.80 -15.46 4.40
CA PHE A 682 6.78 -14.67 5.10
C PHE A 682 5.55 -15.50 5.50
N ASP A 683 5.71 -16.82 5.75
CA ASP A 683 4.68 -17.64 6.38
C ASP A 683 4.52 -17.26 7.86
N ASN A 684 3.95 -16.06 8.09
CA ASN A 684 3.59 -15.60 9.43
C ASN A 684 2.28 -16.25 9.84
N ARG A 685 2.33 -17.41 10.48
CA ARG A 685 1.17 -18.25 10.82
C ARG A 685 0.08 -17.48 11.57
N HIS A 686 0.46 -16.68 12.53
CA HIS A 686 -0.44 -15.83 13.32
C HIS A 686 0.00 -14.38 13.20
N LYS A 687 -0.94 -13.50 12.89
CA LYS A 687 -0.73 -12.05 12.92
C LYS A 687 -1.87 -11.37 13.65
N ILE A 688 -1.53 -10.43 14.55
CA ILE A 688 -2.48 -9.59 15.28
C ILE A 688 -2.04 -8.14 15.13
N ASN A 689 -2.97 -7.27 14.77
CA ASN A 689 -2.79 -5.82 14.82
C ASN A 689 -3.91 -5.22 15.66
N LEU A 690 -3.54 -4.48 16.68
CA LEU A 690 -4.46 -3.72 17.52
C LEU A 690 -4.10 -2.25 17.43
N SER A 691 -5.03 -1.42 17.01
CA SER A 691 -4.87 0.04 16.94
C SER A 691 -6.00 0.71 17.70
N ALA A 692 -5.67 1.73 18.47
CA ALA A 692 -6.65 2.48 19.22
C ALA A 692 -6.32 3.98 19.20
N THR A 693 -7.35 4.80 19.07
CA THR A 693 -7.27 6.26 19.20
C THR A 693 -8.29 6.72 20.23
N GLN A 694 -7.87 7.55 21.19
CA GLN A 694 -8.69 8.07 22.25
C GLN A 694 -8.57 9.59 22.36
N LYS A 695 -9.68 10.31 22.23
CA LYS A 695 -9.75 11.74 22.55
C LYS A 695 -9.79 11.89 24.07
N LEU A 696 -8.70 12.37 24.67
CA LEU A 696 -8.58 12.63 26.10
C LEU A 696 -9.27 13.94 26.51
N GLY A 697 -9.53 14.81 25.54
CA GLY A 697 -10.20 16.09 25.71
C GLY A 697 -10.43 16.77 24.38
N LYS A 698 -10.76 18.08 24.42
CA LYS A 698 -11.01 18.86 23.19
C LYS A 698 -9.74 19.14 22.38
N LYS A 699 -8.56 19.02 22.97
CA LYS A 699 -7.28 19.40 22.38
C LYS A 699 -6.23 18.29 22.40
N THR A 700 -6.53 17.18 23.01
CA THR A 700 -5.54 16.09 23.18
C THR A 700 -6.14 14.78 22.73
N GLU A 701 -5.43 14.11 21.88
CA GLU A 701 -5.74 12.78 21.38
C GLU A 701 -4.54 11.85 21.64
N MET A 702 -4.80 10.65 22.11
CA MET A 702 -3.81 9.59 22.28
C MET A 702 -4.08 8.50 21.26
N TYR A 703 -3.03 7.94 20.70
CA TYR A 703 -3.11 6.72 19.91
C TYR A 703 -2.10 5.68 20.39
N ALA A 704 -2.45 4.41 20.20
CA ALA A 704 -1.59 3.27 20.46
C ALA A 704 -1.79 2.22 19.37
N GLY A 705 -0.70 1.58 18.96
CA GLY A 705 -0.70 0.49 18.00
C GLY A 705 0.15 -0.66 18.52
N TRP A 706 -0.39 -1.87 18.55
CA TRP A 706 0.36 -3.07 18.87
C TRP A 706 0.28 -4.07 17.73
N THR A 707 1.45 -4.53 17.29
CA THR A 707 1.59 -5.51 16.23
C THR A 707 2.28 -6.74 16.79
N PHE A 708 1.75 -7.90 16.45
CA PHE A 708 2.36 -9.21 16.70
C PHE A 708 2.27 -10.07 15.46
N HIS A 709 3.31 -10.81 15.13
CA HIS A 709 3.23 -11.96 14.23
C HIS A 709 4.22 -13.05 14.61
N SER A 710 3.88 -14.29 14.22
CA SER A 710 4.82 -15.41 14.29
C SER A 710 6.09 -15.07 13.52
N GLY A 711 7.23 -15.56 13.96
CA GLY A 711 8.51 -15.25 13.32
C GLY A 711 8.51 -15.54 11.82
N ASN A 712 9.24 -14.73 11.06
CA ASN A 712 9.56 -15.01 9.67
C ASN A 712 10.40 -16.28 9.57
N ARG A 713 10.39 -16.90 8.41
CA ARG A 713 11.24 -18.07 8.15
C ARG A 713 12.50 -17.65 7.41
N MET A 714 13.52 -18.44 7.58
CA MET A 714 14.79 -18.31 6.86
C MET A 714 15.49 -19.64 6.71
N THR A 715 16.45 -19.70 5.82
CA THR A 715 17.28 -20.90 5.61
C THR A 715 18.49 -20.83 6.52
N LEU A 716 18.59 -21.77 7.45
CA LEU A 716 19.75 -21.97 8.30
C LEU A 716 20.26 -23.40 8.12
N PRO A 717 21.57 -23.64 8.26
CA PRO A 717 22.09 -25.00 8.21
C PRO A 717 21.57 -25.82 9.40
N ASP A 718 21.07 -27.03 9.10
CA ASP A 718 20.69 -28.01 10.12
C ASP A 718 21.91 -28.72 10.70
N GLN A 719 22.94 -28.90 9.85
CA GLN A 719 24.19 -29.54 10.20
C GLN A 719 25.37 -28.85 9.53
N ILE A 720 26.51 -28.89 10.20
CA ILE A 720 27.79 -28.48 9.66
C ILE A 720 28.73 -29.67 9.74
N ILE A 721 29.23 -30.07 8.57
CA ILE A 721 30.16 -31.20 8.46
C ILE A 721 31.58 -30.65 8.27
N ALA A 722 32.48 -31.06 9.10
CA ALA A 722 33.91 -30.81 8.95
C ALA A 722 34.55 -31.93 8.09
N GLN A 723 35.20 -31.56 7.01
CA GLN A 723 35.94 -32.48 6.12
C GLN A 723 37.42 -32.09 6.13
N PRO A 724 38.38 -33.04 6.30
CA PRO A 724 39.79 -32.69 6.24
C PRO A 724 40.17 -32.03 4.92
N ASP A 725 40.86 -30.90 4.94
CA ASP A 725 41.28 -30.11 3.77
C ASP A 725 42.54 -30.66 3.06
N GLY A 726 43.13 -31.69 3.61
CA GLY A 726 44.39 -32.30 3.12
C GLY A 726 45.67 -31.54 3.51
N TYR A 727 45.54 -30.38 4.17
CA TYR A 727 46.65 -29.55 4.63
C TYR A 727 46.79 -29.51 6.15
N GLY A 728 46.01 -30.33 6.87
CA GLY A 728 46.00 -30.42 8.34
C GLY A 728 44.92 -29.55 9.00
N GLY A 729 44.03 -28.97 8.23
CA GLY A 729 42.82 -28.23 8.67
C GLY A 729 41.54 -28.94 8.25
N TYR A 730 40.41 -28.23 8.35
CA TYR A 730 39.09 -28.75 7.94
C TYR A 730 38.33 -27.69 7.09
N ASP A 731 37.71 -28.18 6.03
CA ASP A 731 36.68 -27.47 5.30
C ASP A 731 35.30 -27.73 5.91
N TYR A 732 34.51 -26.68 6.13
CA TYR A 732 33.19 -26.77 6.74
C TYR A 732 32.10 -26.62 5.67
N SER A 733 31.28 -27.66 5.52
CA SER A 733 30.16 -27.69 4.60
C SER A 733 28.84 -27.64 5.39
N ALA A 734 27.96 -26.74 5.03
CA ALA A 734 26.63 -26.60 5.62
C ALA A 734 25.62 -27.50 4.88
N ILE A 735 24.81 -28.22 5.63
CA ILE A 735 23.69 -29.02 5.11
C ILE A 735 22.37 -28.41 5.53
N TYR A 736 21.46 -28.30 4.59
CA TYR A 736 20.12 -27.73 4.75
C TYR A 736 19.07 -28.78 4.43
N SER A 737 18.06 -28.94 5.30
CA SER A 737 16.94 -29.87 5.07
C SER A 737 15.96 -29.36 4.02
N SER A 738 15.68 -28.08 4.03
CA SER A 738 14.82 -27.41 3.07
C SER A 738 15.08 -25.88 3.07
N PRO A 739 14.67 -25.16 2.05
CA PRO A 739 14.59 -23.71 2.12
C PRO A 739 13.63 -23.29 3.25
N ASN A 740 13.95 -22.17 3.92
CA ASN A 740 13.13 -21.58 4.99
C ASN A 740 12.80 -22.55 6.15
N ASN A 741 13.75 -23.44 6.48
CA ASN A 741 13.61 -24.48 7.50
C ASN A 741 13.55 -23.95 8.93
N ALA A 742 14.14 -22.80 9.22
CA ALA A 742 14.20 -22.18 10.54
C ALA A 742 13.14 -21.06 10.69
N ILE A 743 12.66 -20.88 11.93
CA ILE A 743 11.72 -19.83 12.29
C ILE A 743 12.42 -18.84 13.24
N LEU A 744 12.43 -17.56 12.89
CA LEU A 744 12.90 -16.50 13.78
C LEU A 744 11.95 -16.33 14.98
N PRO A 745 12.39 -15.71 16.07
CA PRO A 745 11.51 -15.33 17.18
C PRO A 745 10.31 -14.52 16.72
N ALA A 746 9.21 -14.62 17.46
CA ALA A 746 8.02 -13.85 17.16
C ALA A 746 8.31 -12.34 17.20
N TYR A 747 7.77 -11.63 16.21
CA TYR A 747 7.82 -10.18 16.14
C TYR A 747 6.71 -9.58 16.99
N HIS A 748 7.03 -8.59 17.82
CA HIS A 748 6.00 -7.78 18.45
C HIS A 748 6.52 -6.37 18.78
N ARG A 749 5.63 -5.39 18.71
CA ARG A 749 5.97 -3.98 18.92
C ARG A 749 4.75 -3.20 19.42
N LEU A 750 4.99 -2.29 20.35
CA LEU A 750 4.02 -1.31 20.79
C LEU A 750 4.50 0.09 20.42
N ASP A 751 3.63 0.84 19.75
CA ASP A 751 3.83 2.23 19.40
C ASP A 751 2.77 3.08 20.11
N VAL A 752 3.18 4.21 20.69
CA VAL A 752 2.27 5.11 21.45
C VAL A 752 2.57 6.56 21.07
N GLY A 753 1.53 7.38 20.97
CA GLY A 753 1.71 8.79 20.69
C GLY A 753 0.55 9.66 21.13
N PHE A 754 0.81 10.96 21.14
CA PHE A 754 -0.13 12.02 21.54
C PHE A 754 -0.13 13.12 20.49
N ASN A 755 -1.34 13.56 20.13
CA ASN A 755 -1.57 14.76 19.33
C ASN A 755 -2.12 15.86 20.21
N PHE A 756 -1.51 17.05 20.16
CA PHE A 756 -1.94 18.25 20.86
C PHE A 756 -2.40 19.28 19.84
N HIS A 757 -3.69 19.56 19.79
CA HIS A 757 -4.34 20.48 18.87
C HIS A 757 -4.41 21.88 19.47
N LYS A 758 -4.03 22.88 18.70
CA LYS A 758 -4.09 24.29 19.08
C LYS A 758 -4.55 25.14 17.90
N THR A 759 -5.58 25.94 18.12
CA THR A 759 -5.96 26.97 17.16
C THR A 759 -5.02 28.18 17.31
N THR A 760 -4.40 28.60 16.22
CA THR A 760 -3.52 29.77 16.19
C THR A 760 -4.33 31.07 16.29
N ARG A 761 -3.66 32.22 16.50
CA ARG A 761 -4.33 33.53 16.52
C ARG A 761 -5.02 33.90 15.20
N ARG A 762 -4.56 33.30 14.09
CA ARG A 762 -5.13 33.49 12.74
C ARG A 762 -6.25 32.51 12.38
N GLY A 763 -6.65 31.63 13.31
CA GLY A 763 -7.68 30.61 13.09
C GLY A 763 -7.17 29.28 12.57
N ASN A 764 -5.89 29.15 12.21
CA ASN A 764 -5.30 27.94 11.65
C ASN A 764 -5.15 26.85 12.72
N GLU A 765 -5.22 25.59 12.32
CA GLU A 765 -4.98 24.44 13.19
C GLU A 765 -3.48 24.12 13.26
N ALA A 766 -2.94 24.09 14.47
CA ALA A 766 -1.58 23.60 14.75
C ALA A 766 -1.63 22.33 15.57
N ILE A 767 -0.91 21.29 15.14
CA ILE A 767 -0.87 19.99 15.80
C ILE A 767 0.59 19.68 16.16
N TRP A 768 0.83 19.40 17.45
CA TRP A 768 2.08 18.84 17.94
C TRP A 768 1.89 17.35 18.16
N ASN A 769 2.69 16.54 17.51
CA ASN A 769 2.74 15.10 17.74
C ASN A 769 3.99 14.74 18.54
N LEU A 770 3.82 13.97 19.61
CA LEU A 770 4.89 13.32 20.34
C LEU A 770 4.61 11.83 20.36
N SER A 771 5.52 11.01 19.89
CA SER A 771 5.33 9.58 19.83
C SER A 771 6.58 8.79 20.11
N VAL A 772 6.39 7.53 20.47
CA VAL A 772 7.44 6.58 20.74
C VAL A 772 7.18 5.34 19.91
N TYR A 773 8.10 5.06 19.02
CA TYR A 773 8.15 3.81 18.27
C TYR A 773 8.84 2.75 19.12
N ASN A 774 8.33 1.52 19.14
CA ASN A 774 8.84 0.41 19.93
C ASN A 774 8.98 0.74 21.43
N ALA A 775 7.87 1.13 22.07
CA ALA A 775 7.83 1.74 23.40
C ALA A 775 8.42 0.86 24.53
N TYR A 776 8.43 -0.46 24.38
CA TYR A 776 9.07 -1.38 25.33
C TYR A 776 10.43 -1.91 24.86
N CYS A 777 11.01 -1.33 23.78
CA CYS A 777 12.37 -1.61 23.29
C CYS A 777 12.63 -3.11 23.00
N HIS A 778 11.67 -3.80 22.37
CA HIS A 778 11.87 -5.18 21.95
C HIS A 778 12.70 -5.23 20.66
N MET A 779 13.88 -5.86 20.72
CA MET A 779 14.76 -6.00 19.57
C MET A 779 14.26 -7.16 18.69
N ASN A 780 13.42 -6.84 17.73
CA ASN A 780 12.87 -7.84 16.80
C ASN A 780 13.97 -8.38 15.89
N ALA A 781 14.08 -9.70 15.78
CA ALA A 781 15.05 -10.34 14.91
C ALA A 781 14.72 -10.09 13.43
N ILE A 782 15.70 -9.59 12.69
CA ILE A 782 15.61 -9.34 11.26
C ILE A 782 16.30 -10.46 10.48
N ASN A 783 17.40 -10.96 11.02
CA ASN A 783 18.23 -11.98 10.42
C ASN A 783 18.86 -12.85 11.50
N ALA A 784 19.31 -14.05 11.12
CA ALA A 784 20.13 -14.92 11.93
C ALA A 784 21.22 -15.54 11.04
N TYR A 785 22.36 -15.79 11.60
CA TYR A 785 23.46 -16.47 10.94
C TYR A 785 24.20 -17.37 11.92
N VAL A 786 24.87 -18.37 11.40
CA VAL A 786 25.68 -19.28 12.21
C VAL A 786 27.07 -18.70 12.38
N MET A 787 27.48 -18.59 13.64
CA MET A 787 28.82 -18.16 14.04
C MET A 787 29.58 -19.36 14.61
N PHE A 788 30.88 -19.36 14.43
CA PHE A 788 31.79 -20.37 14.97
C PHE A 788 32.59 -19.76 16.12
N LYS A 789 32.71 -20.51 17.20
CA LYS A 789 33.55 -20.16 18.33
C LYS A 789 34.86 -20.96 18.21
N TYR A 790 35.97 -20.26 18.11
CA TYR A 790 37.33 -20.83 18.02
C TYR A 790 38.02 -20.82 19.37
N ASP A 791 38.94 -21.78 19.59
CA ASP A 791 39.81 -21.76 20.75
C ASP A 791 40.92 -20.73 20.56
N GLN A 792 40.84 -19.66 21.34
CA GLN A 792 41.84 -18.58 21.31
C GLN A 792 43.16 -18.94 22.00
N GLU A 793 43.15 -20.00 22.89
CA GLU A 793 44.36 -20.35 23.65
C GLU A 793 45.28 -21.31 22.87
N HIS A 794 44.74 -22.07 21.92
CA HIS A 794 45.51 -23.11 21.23
C HIS A 794 45.81 -22.81 19.75
N HIS A 795 45.55 -21.61 19.28
CA HIS A 795 45.70 -21.21 17.84
C HIS A 795 45.15 -22.21 16.85
N GLY A 796 44.11 -22.97 17.28
CA GLY A 796 43.46 -23.98 16.46
C GLY A 796 42.62 -23.34 15.38
N SER A 797 42.74 -23.84 14.17
CA SER A 797 41.86 -23.45 13.05
C SER A 797 40.45 -24.04 13.13
N ASP A 798 40.28 -24.99 14.10
CA ASP A 798 39.01 -25.72 14.20
C ASP A 798 38.03 -25.05 15.16
N PRO A 799 36.78 -24.88 14.81
CA PRO A 799 35.76 -24.31 15.69
C PRO A 799 35.39 -25.31 16.80
N LEU A 800 35.43 -24.87 18.06
CA LEU A 800 34.97 -25.64 19.22
C LEU A 800 33.47 -25.89 19.22
N SER A 801 32.69 -24.97 18.68
CA SER A 801 31.24 -25.03 18.59
C SER A 801 30.68 -24.02 17.60
N SER A 802 29.45 -24.23 17.17
CA SER A 802 28.67 -23.28 16.42
C SER A 802 27.48 -22.81 17.25
N TYR A 803 27.05 -21.58 17.02
CA TYR A 803 25.85 -21.00 17.60
C TYR A 803 25.16 -20.06 16.61
N SER A 804 23.85 -19.89 16.75
CA SER A 804 23.10 -18.94 15.93
C SER A 804 23.08 -17.58 16.60
N GLU A 805 23.53 -16.55 15.88
CA GLU A 805 23.42 -15.16 16.29
C GLU A 805 22.27 -14.47 15.57
N MET A 806 21.40 -13.81 16.32
CA MET A 806 20.24 -13.08 15.79
C MET A 806 20.52 -11.59 15.83
N GLN A 807 20.17 -10.88 14.75
CA GLN A 807 20.32 -9.44 14.65
C GLN A 807 18.97 -8.74 14.72
N GLY A 808 18.84 -7.79 15.62
CA GLY A 808 17.76 -6.82 15.71
C GLY A 808 18.33 -5.40 15.66
N TRP A 809 17.71 -4.48 14.92
CA TRP A 809 18.31 -3.17 14.64
C TRP A 809 17.58 -1.99 15.25
N ILE A 810 16.28 -2.08 15.53
CA ILE A 810 15.50 -0.92 15.92
C ILE A 810 15.17 -0.94 17.42
N PRO A 811 15.85 -0.09 18.20
CA PRO A 811 15.51 0.13 19.60
C PRO A 811 14.28 1.03 19.74
N ILE A 812 14.01 1.50 20.94
CA ILE A 812 13.04 2.56 21.19
C ILE A 812 13.43 3.85 20.46
N ILE A 813 12.49 4.44 19.71
CA ILE A 813 12.72 5.71 18.98
C ILE A 813 11.65 6.73 19.38
N PRO A 814 11.98 7.72 20.22
CA PRO A 814 11.11 8.87 20.44
C PRO A 814 11.08 9.76 19.19
N THR A 815 9.90 10.20 18.80
CA THR A 815 9.71 11.05 17.62
C THR A 815 8.78 12.22 17.93
N PHE A 816 8.93 13.29 17.16
CA PHE A 816 8.04 14.44 17.23
C PHE A 816 7.78 15.01 15.85
N SER A 817 6.62 15.66 15.70
CA SER A 817 6.34 16.51 14.55
C SER A 817 5.46 17.69 14.92
N TYR A 818 5.55 18.73 14.11
CA TYR A 818 4.68 19.88 14.15
C TYR A 818 4.01 20.04 12.80
N THR A 819 2.68 20.12 12.80
CA THR A 819 1.88 20.30 11.59
C THR A 819 1.02 21.56 11.74
N LEU A 820 1.04 22.42 10.73
CA LEU A 820 0.20 23.61 10.60
C LEU A 820 -0.70 23.45 9.37
N LYS A 821 -2.01 23.52 9.58
CA LYS A 821 -3.02 23.58 8.52
C LYS A 821 -3.58 24.99 8.43
N PHE A 822 -3.63 25.57 7.25
CA PHE A 822 -4.02 26.95 7.01
C PHE A 822 -4.91 27.11 5.79
#